data_10fb04d12b31fd9d2528925947870999
#
_entry.id   10fb04d12b31fd9d2528925947870999
#
_cell.length_a   1.000
_cell.length_b   1.000
_cell.length_c   1.000
_cell.angle_alpha   90.00
_cell.angle_beta   90.00
_cell.angle_gamma   90.00
#
_symmetry.space_group_name_H-M   'P 1'
#
loop_
_entity.id
_entity.type
_entity.pdbx_description
1 polymer ?
#
loop_
_entity_poly.entity_id
_entity_poly.type
_entity_poly.pdbx_seq_one_letter_code
_entity_poly.pdbx_strand_id
1 'polypeptide(L)'
;MSADQLIPLIFGRLTWEALPLHEPILVVTMIVVALGGVALVGALTYFKLWGYLWKEWFTTVDHKKIGIMYMILGIIMLLRGFADAIMMRLQQAIAFGGSEGYLNAHHYDQIFTAHGVIMIFFVAMPLVTGLMNYVVPLQIGARDVSFPFLNNFSFWMTTAGAIIIMASLFVGEFARTGWLAYPPLSGIGYSPGVGVDYYIWALQIAGVGTTLSGINLIATIVKMRAPGMSLMKMPVFTWTSLCTNVLIVASFPVLTAVLALLTLDRYVGTNFFTNDFGGNPMMYVNLIWIWGHPEVYILILPLFGVFSEIASTFSGKKLFGYTSMVYATVVITILSYLVWLHHFFTMGSGASVNSFFGITTMIISIPTGAKIFNWLFTMYRGRIRFELPMMWLIAFMLTFVIGGMTGVLLAVPPADFVLHNSLFLVAHFHNVIIGGVLFGLFAGMNFWFPKAFGFKLDKTWGLVSFWCWVVGFWLAFAPLYVLGLMGVTRRMRVFDDPSLQIWFVIAAIGAAVIAVGILAFLIQIAVSVLNRDKLRDVTGDPWGGRTLEWATSSPPPDYNFAFTPVIHAGDAWWDMKNRGYKRPLKGYRDIHMPSNTGAGVIISGLCLVMGLALVWYIWWLAALSFVAVLAVSIGHTFNYNRDYHIPADEVRETEDAYARALKATEA
;
A
#
# COMPACT_ATOMS: atom_id res chain seq x y z
N MET A 1 42.23 20.05 -17.27
CA MET A 1 41.61 18.76 -16.89
C MET A 1 41.40 17.95 -18.15
N SER A 2 41.86 16.69 -18.17
CA SER A 2 41.57 15.76 -19.28
C SER A 2 40.09 15.39 -19.30
N ALA A 3 39.58 14.88 -20.45
CA ALA A 3 38.19 14.38 -20.56
C ALA A 3 37.92 13.31 -19.50
N ASP A 4 38.88 12.43 -19.20
CA ASP A 4 38.77 11.37 -18.20
C ASP A 4 38.64 11.89 -16.76
N GLN A 5 39.04 13.13 -16.50
CA GLN A 5 38.86 13.80 -15.19
C GLN A 5 37.53 14.59 -15.13
N LEU A 6 37.04 15.08 -16.29
CA LEU A 6 35.79 15.86 -16.36
C LEU A 6 34.54 14.99 -16.34
N ILE A 7 34.56 13.84 -17.02
CA ILE A 7 33.41 12.94 -17.13
C ILE A 7 32.89 12.49 -15.77
N PRO A 8 33.74 12.00 -14.82
CA PRO A 8 33.24 11.63 -13.48
C PRO A 8 32.72 12.80 -12.63
N LEU A 9 33.24 14.02 -12.83
CA LEU A 9 32.74 15.21 -12.14
C LEU A 9 31.33 15.62 -12.63
N ILE A 10 31.06 15.44 -13.94
CA ILE A 10 29.77 15.82 -14.55
C ILE A 10 28.73 14.71 -14.37
N PHE A 11 29.10 13.46 -14.64
CA PHE A 11 28.18 12.33 -14.71
C PHE A 11 28.28 11.36 -13.52
N GLY A 12 29.20 11.63 -12.55
CA GLY A 12 29.38 10.73 -11.41
C GLY A 12 29.82 9.32 -11.85
N ARG A 13 29.05 8.32 -11.44
CA ARG A 13 29.24 6.92 -11.83
C ARG A 13 28.43 6.50 -13.08
N LEU A 14 27.70 7.42 -13.69
CA LEU A 14 26.87 7.13 -14.86
C LEU A 14 27.77 7.00 -16.11
N THR A 15 27.78 5.81 -16.70
CA THR A 15 28.52 5.48 -17.92
C THR A 15 27.61 4.79 -18.93
N TRP A 16 28.02 4.64 -20.17
CA TRP A 16 27.27 3.88 -21.18
C TRP A 16 27.06 2.41 -20.80
N GLU A 17 27.99 1.83 -20.04
CA GLU A 17 27.91 0.46 -19.53
C GLU A 17 26.80 0.28 -18.50
N ALA A 18 26.29 1.37 -17.93
CA ALA A 18 25.13 1.34 -17.04
C ALA A 18 23.83 0.97 -17.76
N LEU A 19 23.79 1.01 -19.11
CA LEU A 19 22.62 0.54 -19.86
C LEU A 19 22.66 -0.99 -19.94
N PRO A 20 21.67 -1.72 -19.41
CA PRO A 20 21.69 -3.18 -19.32
C PRO A 20 21.36 -3.87 -20.66
N LEU A 21 22.03 -3.45 -21.73
CA LEU A 21 21.80 -3.93 -23.12
C LEU A 21 22.29 -5.37 -23.35
N HIS A 22 23.06 -5.91 -22.43
CA HIS A 22 23.53 -7.30 -22.44
C HIS A 22 22.52 -8.32 -21.90
N GLU A 23 21.43 -7.84 -21.27
CA GLU A 23 20.39 -8.68 -20.68
C GLU A 23 19.13 -8.66 -21.55
N PRO A 24 18.86 -9.70 -22.37
CA PRO A 24 17.76 -9.68 -23.35
C PRO A 24 16.39 -9.43 -22.74
N ILE A 25 16.12 -9.97 -21.55
CA ILE A 25 14.84 -9.80 -20.84
C ILE A 25 14.65 -8.34 -20.44
N LEU A 26 15.70 -7.69 -19.91
CA LEU A 26 15.65 -6.26 -19.56
C LEU A 26 15.47 -5.40 -20.81
N VAL A 27 16.18 -5.70 -21.90
CA VAL A 27 16.02 -4.98 -23.18
C VAL A 27 14.59 -5.03 -23.68
N VAL A 28 13.97 -6.23 -23.70
CA VAL A 28 12.56 -6.37 -24.08
C VAL A 28 11.65 -5.58 -23.13
N THR A 29 11.89 -5.67 -21.84
CA THR A 29 11.11 -4.93 -20.81
C THR A 29 11.25 -3.42 -21.03
N MET A 30 12.45 -2.91 -21.24
CA MET A 30 12.71 -1.49 -21.53
C MET A 30 11.94 -1.03 -22.78
N ILE A 31 11.99 -1.81 -23.87
CA ILE A 31 11.29 -1.49 -25.12
C ILE A 31 9.78 -1.43 -24.87
N VAL A 32 9.20 -2.43 -24.19
CA VAL A 32 7.76 -2.48 -23.91
C VAL A 32 7.32 -1.30 -23.06
N VAL A 33 8.05 -1.00 -21.98
CA VAL A 33 7.73 0.13 -21.09
C VAL A 33 7.92 1.47 -21.80
N ALA A 34 8.99 1.62 -22.60
CA ALA A 34 9.22 2.84 -23.37
C ALA A 34 8.13 3.06 -24.43
N LEU A 35 7.75 2.02 -25.18
CA LEU A 35 6.66 2.10 -26.17
C LEU A 35 5.32 2.41 -25.50
N GLY A 36 5.03 1.78 -24.37
CA GLY A 36 3.85 2.09 -23.56
C GLY A 36 3.84 3.55 -23.08
N GLY A 37 4.97 4.05 -22.61
CA GLY A 37 5.15 5.45 -22.21
C GLY A 37 4.94 6.43 -23.37
N VAL A 38 5.55 6.16 -24.50
CA VAL A 38 5.40 6.98 -25.73
C VAL A 38 3.93 6.96 -26.20
N ALA A 39 3.28 5.79 -26.20
CA ALA A 39 1.87 5.68 -26.56
C ALA A 39 0.96 6.48 -25.60
N LEU A 40 1.21 6.41 -24.30
CA LEU A 40 0.48 7.17 -23.29
C LEU A 40 0.68 8.68 -23.49
N VAL A 41 1.92 9.16 -23.61
CA VAL A 41 2.24 10.58 -23.85
C VAL A 41 1.62 11.05 -25.15
N GLY A 42 1.70 10.23 -26.21
CA GLY A 42 1.08 10.51 -27.51
C GLY A 42 -0.45 10.64 -27.40
N ALA A 43 -1.11 9.73 -26.69
CA ALA A 43 -2.56 9.77 -26.47
C ALA A 43 -2.96 11.01 -25.66
N LEU A 44 -2.28 11.31 -24.55
CA LEU A 44 -2.55 12.49 -23.73
C LEU A 44 -2.39 13.80 -24.52
N THR A 45 -1.38 13.84 -25.40
CA THR A 45 -1.13 15.00 -26.25
C THR A 45 -2.19 15.12 -27.36
N TYR A 46 -2.52 14.02 -28.04
CA TYR A 46 -3.54 13.97 -29.09
C TYR A 46 -4.92 14.38 -28.56
N PHE A 47 -5.33 13.87 -27.40
CA PHE A 47 -6.59 14.21 -26.76
C PHE A 47 -6.55 15.52 -25.98
N LYS A 48 -5.43 16.27 -25.97
CA LYS A 48 -5.23 17.56 -25.27
C LYS A 48 -5.52 17.49 -23.76
N LEU A 49 -5.19 16.37 -23.10
CA LEU A 49 -5.53 16.11 -21.70
C LEU A 49 -4.56 16.73 -20.70
N TRP A 50 -3.40 17.24 -21.11
CA TRP A 50 -2.38 17.79 -20.20
C TRP A 50 -2.89 18.91 -19.31
N GLY A 51 -3.65 19.86 -19.85
CA GLY A 51 -4.23 20.96 -19.08
C GLY A 51 -5.25 20.48 -18.03
N TYR A 52 -6.06 19.49 -18.39
CA TYR A 52 -7.00 18.84 -17.48
C TYR A 52 -6.28 18.09 -16.37
N LEU A 53 -5.29 17.25 -16.70
CA LEU A 53 -4.50 16.50 -15.72
C LEU A 53 -3.76 17.43 -14.76
N TRP A 54 -3.19 18.52 -15.27
CA TRP A 54 -2.51 19.50 -14.43
C TRP A 54 -3.45 20.14 -13.43
N LYS A 55 -4.60 20.67 -13.90
CA LYS A 55 -5.53 21.44 -13.06
C LYS A 55 -6.33 20.57 -12.09
N GLU A 56 -6.77 19.38 -12.54
CA GLU A 56 -7.72 18.56 -11.79
C GLU A 56 -7.07 17.44 -10.98
N TRP A 57 -5.85 17.00 -11.37
CA TRP A 57 -5.22 15.84 -10.75
C TRP A 57 -3.84 16.16 -10.17
N PHE A 58 -2.90 16.68 -10.95
CA PHE A 58 -1.52 16.82 -10.47
C PHE A 58 -1.39 17.85 -9.35
N THR A 59 -2.11 18.93 -9.43
CA THR A 59 -2.09 20.03 -8.45
C THR A 59 -3.19 19.92 -7.39
N THR A 60 -4.07 18.91 -7.48
CA THR A 60 -5.21 18.75 -6.58
C THR A 60 -4.80 18.60 -5.13
N VAL A 61 -5.56 19.21 -4.25
CA VAL A 61 -5.45 19.01 -2.79
C VAL A 61 -6.65 18.25 -2.22
N ASP A 62 -7.65 17.94 -3.05
CA ASP A 62 -8.83 17.14 -2.66
C ASP A 62 -8.41 15.73 -2.25
N HIS A 63 -8.70 15.37 -1.02
CA HIS A 63 -8.35 14.08 -0.44
C HIS A 63 -8.92 12.88 -1.23
N LYS A 64 -10.07 13.04 -1.91
CA LYS A 64 -10.70 11.99 -2.72
C LYS A 64 -9.90 11.71 -3.98
N LYS A 65 -9.53 12.76 -4.71
CA LYS A 65 -8.70 12.63 -5.92
C LYS A 65 -7.32 12.07 -5.58
N ILE A 66 -6.70 12.55 -4.50
CA ILE A 66 -5.41 12.02 -4.02
C ILE A 66 -5.53 10.54 -3.63
N GLY A 67 -6.61 10.15 -2.94
CA GLY A 67 -6.88 8.75 -2.62
C GLY A 67 -6.96 7.87 -3.87
N ILE A 68 -7.65 8.32 -4.92
CA ILE A 68 -7.72 7.63 -6.22
C ILE A 68 -6.34 7.55 -6.88
N MET A 69 -5.53 8.62 -6.82
CA MET A 69 -4.18 8.64 -7.39
C MET A 69 -3.27 7.61 -6.70
N TYR A 70 -3.33 7.49 -5.37
CA TYR A 70 -2.63 6.44 -4.63
C TYR A 70 -3.07 5.03 -5.06
N MET A 71 -4.36 4.82 -5.27
CA MET A 71 -4.88 3.51 -5.72
C MET A 71 -4.42 3.18 -7.14
N ILE A 72 -4.40 4.15 -8.06
CA ILE A 72 -3.87 3.98 -9.42
C ILE A 72 -2.39 3.63 -9.38
N LEU A 73 -1.58 4.36 -8.60
CA LEU A 73 -0.15 4.06 -8.42
C LEU A 73 0.04 2.62 -7.91
N GLY A 74 -0.70 2.23 -6.87
CA GLY A 74 -0.62 0.89 -6.31
C GLY A 74 -0.99 -0.21 -7.30
N ILE A 75 -2.00 0.00 -8.16
CA ILE A 75 -2.39 -0.96 -9.22
C ILE A 75 -1.28 -1.06 -10.29
N ILE A 76 -0.71 0.06 -10.73
CA ILE A 76 0.40 0.05 -11.70
C ILE A 76 1.59 -0.74 -11.12
N MET A 77 1.95 -0.47 -9.90
CA MET A 77 3.06 -1.16 -9.23
C MET A 77 2.74 -2.63 -8.92
N LEU A 78 1.46 -2.98 -8.73
CA LEU A 78 1.03 -4.39 -8.62
C LEU A 78 1.33 -5.17 -9.91
N LEU A 79 1.06 -4.59 -11.07
CA LEU A 79 1.38 -5.23 -12.35
C LEU A 79 2.89 -5.46 -12.49
N ARG A 80 3.70 -4.47 -12.11
CA ARG A 80 5.16 -4.58 -12.14
C ARG A 80 5.67 -5.65 -11.14
N GLY A 81 5.26 -5.58 -9.88
CA GLY A 81 5.71 -6.53 -8.86
C GLY A 81 5.20 -7.96 -9.11
N PHE A 82 4.02 -8.11 -9.73
CA PHE A 82 3.51 -9.42 -10.12
C PHE A 82 4.29 -10.02 -11.30
N ALA A 83 4.76 -9.19 -12.25
CA ALA A 83 5.64 -9.66 -13.32
C ALA A 83 6.91 -10.33 -12.75
N ASP A 84 7.52 -9.76 -11.71
CA ASP A 84 8.64 -10.37 -11.03
C ASP A 84 8.26 -11.71 -10.36
N ALA A 85 7.09 -11.77 -9.72
CA ALA A 85 6.61 -12.98 -9.06
C ALA A 85 6.41 -14.15 -10.04
N ILE A 86 5.75 -13.90 -11.19
CA ILE A 86 5.52 -14.96 -12.18
C ILE A 86 6.83 -15.42 -12.82
N MET A 87 7.76 -14.48 -13.05
CA MET A 87 9.09 -14.82 -13.55
C MET A 87 9.85 -15.76 -12.62
N MET A 88 9.83 -15.49 -11.30
CA MET A 88 10.44 -16.39 -10.31
C MET A 88 9.78 -17.75 -10.28
N ARG A 89 8.45 -17.83 -10.36
CA ARG A 89 7.73 -19.12 -10.35
C ARG A 89 7.98 -19.94 -11.60
N LEU A 90 8.05 -19.32 -12.77
CA LEU A 90 8.44 -20.00 -14.02
C LEU A 90 9.87 -20.51 -13.95
N GLN A 91 10.81 -19.68 -13.47
CA GLN A 91 12.19 -20.11 -13.24
C GLN A 91 12.25 -21.37 -12.38
N GLN A 92 11.60 -21.36 -11.22
CA GLN A 92 11.59 -22.49 -10.30
C GLN A 92 10.92 -23.75 -10.89
N ALA A 93 9.92 -23.61 -11.76
CA ALA A 93 9.25 -24.76 -12.38
C ALA A 93 10.10 -25.48 -13.43
N ILE A 94 11.01 -24.76 -14.13
CA ILE A 94 11.78 -25.31 -15.25
C ILE A 94 13.27 -25.51 -14.95
N ALA A 95 13.79 -24.94 -13.87
CA ALA A 95 15.20 -25.05 -13.48
C ALA A 95 15.46 -26.27 -12.61
N PHE A 96 15.34 -27.47 -13.21
CA PHE A 96 15.43 -28.76 -12.57
C PHE A 96 16.35 -29.70 -13.36
N GLY A 97 17.09 -30.56 -12.63
CA GLY A 97 17.83 -31.70 -13.21
C GLY A 97 18.94 -31.25 -14.18
N GLY A 98 19.75 -30.28 -13.79
CA GLY A 98 20.82 -29.71 -14.61
C GLY A 98 20.37 -28.58 -15.56
N SER A 99 19.07 -28.24 -15.58
CA SER A 99 18.58 -27.05 -16.29
C SER A 99 18.82 -25.81 -15.44
N GLU A 100 19.54 -24.83 -15.98
CA GLU A 100 19.74 -23.51 -15.36
C GLU A 100 18.48 -22.60 -15.42
N GLY A 101 17.41 -23.02 -16.15
CA GLY A 101 16.26 -22.18 -16.42
C GLY A 101 16.59 -21.06 -17.38
N TYR A 102 15.85 -19.93 -17.28
CA TYR A 102 16.01 -18.81 -18.20
C TYR A 102 16.54 -17.53 -17.53
N LEU A 103 16.57 -17.48 -16.19
CA LEU A 103 17.10 -16.34 -15.44
C LEU A 103 18.52 -16.67 -14.92
N ASN A 104 19.49 -15.80 -15.24
CA ASN A 104 20.79 -15.89 -14.59
C ASN A 104 20.69 -15.52 -13.10
N ALA A 105 21.72 -15.86 -12.32
CA ALA A 105 21.71 -15.67 -10.86
C ALA A 105 21.58 -14.17 -10.49
N HIS A 106 22.33 -13.29 -11.16
CA HIS A 106 22.30 -11.86 -10.88
C HIS A 106 20.93 -11.24 -11.13
N HIS A 107 20.28 -11.60 -12.25
CA HIS A 107 18.95 -11.10 -12.57
C HIS A 107 17.90 -11.67 -11.61
N TYR A 108 17.97 -12.95 -11.26
CA TYR A 108 17.07 -13.57 -10.28
C TYR A 108 17.14 -12.87 -8.93
N ASP A 109 18.36 -12.53 -8.45
CA ASP A 109 18.56 -11.83 -7.18
C ASP A 109 17.98 -10.41 -7.19
N GLN A 110 18.06 -9.70 -8.30
CA GLN A 110 17.40 -8.40 -8.46
C GLN A 110 15.88 -8.54 -8.46
N ILE A 111 15.32 -9.55 -9.15
CA ILE A 111 13.88 -9.77 -9.26
C ILE A 111 13.26 -10.07 -7.90
N PHE A 112 13.82 -10.99 -7.10
CA PHE A 112 13.21 -11.27 -5.80
C PHE A 112 13.34 -10.09 -4.83
N THR A 113 14.39 -9.30 -4.93
CA THR A 113 14.55 -8.08 -4.14
C THR A 113 13.55 -7.02 -4.56
N ALA A 114 13.45 -6.74 -5.87
CA ALA A 114 12.51 -5.77 -6.43
C ALA A 114 11.05 -6.16 -6.13
N HIS A 115 10.70 -7.44 -6.30
CA HIS A 115 9.37 -7.94 -5.95
C HIS A 115 8.99 -7.59 -4.51
N GLY A 116 9.85 -7.92 -3.55
CA GLY A 116 9.56 -7.65 -2.13
C GLY A 116 9.42 -6.17 -1.84
N VAL A 117 10.32 -5.32 -2.33
CA VAL A 117 10.28 -3.87 -2.13
C VAL A 117 9.05 -3.25 -2.79
N ILE A 118 8.75 -3.60 -4.03
CA ILE A 118 7.61 -3.06 -4.77
C ILE A 118 6.30 -3.46 -4.09
N MET A 119 6.13 -4.74 -3.73
CA MET A 119 4.86 -5.22 -3.17
C MET A 119 4.54 -4.62 -1.81
N ILE A 120 5.53 -4.34 -0.97
CA ILE A 120 5.32 -3.73 0.34
C ILE A 120 5.18 -2.21 0.21
N PHE A 121 6.20 -1.53 -0.30
CA PHE A 121 6.27 -0.06 -0.25
C PHE A 121 5.48 0.65 -1.35
N PHE A 122 5.26 0.01 -2.50
CA PHE A 122 4.67 0.68 -3.67
C PHE A 122 3.38 0.02 -4.18
N VAL A 123 2.96 -1.09 -3.58
CA VAL A 123 1.64 -1.68 -3.80
C VAL A 123 0.79 -1.57 -2.54
N ALA A 124 1.16 -2.29 -1.48
CA ALA A 124 0.33 -2.38 -0.29
C ALA A 124 0.17 -1.01 0.41
N MET A 125 1.28 -0.30 0.64
CA MET A 125 1.24 1.01 1.29
C MET A 125 0.42 2.06 0.51
N PRO A 126 0.61 2.28 -0.81
CA PRO A 126 -0.21 3.22 -1.56
C PRO A 126 -1.69 2.83 -1.60
N LEU A 127 -2.03 1.56 -1.79
CA LEU A 127 -3.42 1.11 -1.83
C LEU A 127 -4.14 1.33 -0.50
N VAL A 128 -3.49 1.01 0.62
CA VAL A 128 -4.03 1.24 1.97
C VAL A 128 -4.16 2.74 2.25
N THR A 129 -3.13 3.52 1.92
CA THR A 129 -3.13 4.98 2.11
C THR A 129 -4.21 5.65 1.26
N GLY A 130 -4.37 5.22 0.01
CA GLY A 130 -5.41 5.71 -0.90
C GLY A 130 -6.81 5.47 -0.34
N LEU A 131 -7.05 4.28 0.18
CA LEU A 131 -8.33 3.93 0.78
C LEU A 131 -8.63 4.77 2.04
N MET A 132 -7.64 4.93 2.94
CA MET A 132 -7.78 5.78 4.12
C MET A 132 -8.01 7.24 3.76
N ASN A 133 -7.26 7.78 2.79
CA ASN A 133 -7.44 9.15 2.31
C ASN A 133 -8.84 9.39 1.76
N TYR A 134 -9.37 8.45 0.98
CA TYR A 134 -10.70 8.59 0.39
C TYR A 134 -11.80 8.52 1.44
N VAL A 135 -11.76 7.51 2.31
CA VAL A 135 -12.90 7.12 3.15
C VAL A 135 -12.93 7.83 4.51
N VAL A 136 -11.76 8.02 5.17
CA VAL A 136 -11.72 8.52 6.55
C VAL A 136 -12.37 9.89 6.71
N PRO A 137 -12.07 10.93 5.88
CA PRO A 137 -12.72 12.22 6.04
C PRO A 137 -14.24 12.15 5.88
N LEU A 138 -14.72 11.33 4.95
CA LEU A 138 -16.17 11.08 4.75
C LEU A 138 -16.80 10.39 5.96
N GLN A 139 -16.13 9.39 6.55
CA GLN A 139 -16.64 8.67 7.72
C GLN A 139 -16.76 9.55 8.97
N ILE A 140 -15.86 10.51 9.12
CA ILE A 140 -15.89 11.41 10.29
C ILE A 140 -16.69 12.69 10.06
N GLY A 141 -17.24 12.91 8.86
CA GLY A 141 -18.01 14.10 8.51
C GLY A 141 -17.16 15.34 8.26
N ALA A 142 -15.89 15.16 7.89
CA ALA A 142 -14.97 16.24 7.55
C ALA A 142 -15.14 16.68 6.10
N ARG A 143 -14.92 17.98 5.83
CA ARG A 143 -14.92 18.53 4.47
C ARG A 143 -13.65 18.20 3.70
N ASP A 144 -12.53 18.07 4.38
CA ASP A 144 -11.23 17.70 3.81
C ASP A 144 -10.32 17.14 4.92
N VAL A 145 -9.07 16.81 4.62
CA VAL A 145 -8.02 16.49 5.59
C VAL A 145 -7.49 17.76 6.27
N SER A 146 -6.79 17.60 7.40
CA SER A 146 -6.25 18.74 8.16
C SER A 146 -5.18 19.55 7.40
N PHE A 147 -4.37 18.88 6.58
CA PHE A 147 -3.26 19.47 5.84
C PHE A 147 -3.32 19.10 4.35
N PRO A 148 -4.19 19.74 3.55
CA PRO A 148 -4.42 19.37 2.15
C PRO A 148 -3.16 19.45 1.27
N PHE A 149 -2.30 20.46 1.47
CA PHE A 149 -1.02 20.56 0.78
C PHE A 149 -0.09 19.36 1.10
N LEU A 150 0.04 18.99 2.38
CA LEU A 150 0.87 17.85 2.78
C LEU A 150 0.35 16.55 2.18
N ASN A 151 -0.95 16.43 1.96
CA ASN A 151 -1.56 15.26 1.33
C ASN A 151 -1.12 15.11 -0.13
N ASN A 152 -1.19 16.19 -0.91
CA ASN A 152 -0.67 16.22 -2.28
C ASN A 152 0.84 15.92 -2.32
N PHE A 153 1.61 16.57 -1.46
CA PHE A 153 3.05 16.41 -1.37
C PHE A 153 3.44 14.96 -1.02
N SER A 154 2.75 14.33 -0.06
CA SER A 154 3.01 12.94 0.34
C SER A 154 2.79 11.94 -0.80
N PHE A 155 1.74 12.14 -1.60
CA PHE A 155 1.50 11.32 -2.78
C PHE A 155 2.63 11.42 -3.81
N TRP A 156 3.06 12.66 -4.13
CA TRP A 156 4.10 12.86 -5.12
C TRP A 156 5.48 12.38 -4.65
N MET A 157 5.78 12.47 -3.34
CA MET A 157 6.98 11.86 -2.75
C MET A 157 6.97 10.33 -2.88
N THR A 158 5.84 9.69 -2.63
CA THR A 158 5.67 8.24 -2.84
C THR A 158 5.86 7.87 -4.31
N THR A 159 5.28 8.66 -5.22
CA THR A 159 5.44 8.49 -6.67
C THR A 159 6.90 8.67 -7.10
N ALA A 160 7.61 9.66 -6.57
CA ALA A 160 9.03 9.88 -6.84
C ALA A 160 9.88 8.64 -6.44
N GLY A 161 9.63 8.07 -5.26
CA GLY A 161 10.27 6.82 -4.85
C GLY A 161 9.98 5.64 -5.79
N ALA A 162 8.73 5.49 -6.24
CA ALA A 162 8.35 4.48 -7.22
C ALA A 162 9.08 4.67 -8.56
N ILE A 163 9.22 5.90 -9.04
CA ILE A 163 9.95 6.22 -10.27
C ILE A 163 11.44 5.88 -10.12
N ILE A 164 12.07 6.13 -8.97
CA ILE A 164 13.47 5.77 -8.71
C ILE A 164 13.67 4.26 -8.86
N ILE A 165 12.81 3.42 -8.28
CA ILE A 165 12.90 1.96 -8.46
C ILE A 165 12.71 1.58 -9.93
N MET A 166 11.73 2.18 -10.60
CA MET A 166 11.49 1.88 -12.02
C MET A 166 12.65 2.32 -12.92
N ALA A 167 13.38 3.38 -12.55
CA ALA A 167 14.55 3.84 -13.29
C ALA A 167 15.67 2.79 -13.34
N SER A 168 15.81 1.93 -12.30
CA SER A 168 16.79 0.84 -12.29
C SER A 168 16.59 -0.22 -13.38
N LEU A 169 15.40 -0.28 -14.01
CA LEU A 169 15.14 -1.13 -15.18
C LEU A 169 15.82 -0.60 -16.47
N PHE A 170 16.06 0.70 -16.53
CA PHE A 170 16.58 1.39 -17.70
C PHE A 170 18.08 1.70 -17.57
N VAL A 171 18.51 1.97 -16.35
CA VAL A 171 19.88 2.45 -16.10
C VAL A 171 20.41 1.85 -14.81
N GLY A 172 21.49 1.09 -14.90
CA GLY A 172 22.10 0.38 -13.80
C GLY A 172 21.46 -0.96 -13.49
N GLU A 173 21.43 -1.30 -12.24
CA GLU A 173 20.84 -2.52 -11.69
C GLU A 173 20.09 -2.19 -10.40
N PHE A 174 19.15 -3.06 -9.98
CA PHE A 174 18.55 -2.97 -8.67
C PHE A 174 19.35 -3.78 -7.63
N ALA A 175 19.06 -3.59 -6.34
CA ALA A 175 19.70 -4.32 -5.26
C ALA A 175 19.52 -5.84 -5.37
N ARG A 176 20.54 -6.61 -4.99
CA ARG A 176 20.56 -8.10 -4.94
C ARG A 176 20.58 -8.65 -3.51
N THR A 177 20.10 -7.86 -2.57
CA THR A 177 20.27 -8.08 -1.12
C THR A 177 19.06 -8.72 -0.43
N GLY A 178 17.96 -8.88 -1.16
CA GLY A 178 16.66 -9.08 -0.55
C GLY A 178 16.05 -7.74 -0.11
N TRP A 179 14.76 -7.71 0.14
CA TRP A 179 13.98 -6.50 0.36
C TRP A 179 14.32 -5.71 1.63
N LEU A 180 15.06 -6.32 2.57
CA LEU A 180 15.50 -5.70 3.83
C LEU A 180 16.96 -5.20 3.80
N ALA A 181 17.70 -5.51 2.74
CA ALA A 181 19.07 -5.04 2.52
C ALA A 181 20.02 -5.22 3.72
N TYR A 182 20.11 -6.44 4.27
CA TYR A 182 20.97 -6.73 5.41
C TYR A 182 22.47 -6.54 5.12
N PRO A 183 23.21 -5.83 5.98
CA PRO A 183 24.66 -5.90 5.99
C PRO A 183 25.15 -7.31 6.38
N PRO A 184 26.34 -7.76 5.91
CA PRO A 184 27.29 -6.99 5.10
C PRO A 184 26.96 -6.93 3.61
N LEU A 185 25.99 -7.71 3.13
CA LEU A 185 25.67 -7.83 1.70
C LEU A 185 25.29 -6.48 1.06
N SER A 186 24.62 -5.59 1.81
CA SER A 186 24.26 -4.22 1.35
C SER A 186 25.41 -3.21 1.46
N GLY A 187 26.50 -3.56 2.12
CA GLY A 187 27.68 -2.72 2.22
C GLY A 187 28.43 -2.57 0.89
N ILE A 188 29.25 -1.53 0.77
CA ILE A 188 29.97 -1.20 -0.47
C ILE A 188 30.96 -2.31 -0.89
N GLY A 189 31.51 -3.06 0.07
CA GLY A 189 32.44 -4.15 -0.20
C GLY A 189 31.83 -5.36 -0.91
N TYR A 190 30.52 -5.60 -0.71
CA TYR A 190 29.80 -6.73 -1.32
C TYR A 190 28.83 -6.30 -2.44
N SER A 191 28.37 -5.07 -2.38
CA SER A 191 27.47 -4.46 -3.38
C SER A 191 28.04 -3.11 -3.82
N PRO A 192 29.13 -3.09 -4.61
CA PRO A 192 29.81 -1.85 -5.02
C PRO A 192 29.03 -1.05 -6.05
N GLY A 193 28.09 -1.67 -6.76
CA GLY A 193 27.21 -1.04 -7.75
C GLY A 193 26.16 -0.14 -7.10
N VAL A 194 25.36 0.51 -7.94
CA VAL A 194 24.33 1.48 -7.53
C VAL A 194 23.02 0.85 -7.07
N GLY A 195 22.88 -0.47 -7.14
CA GLY A 195 21.62 -1.15 -6.85
C GLY A 195 21.09 -0.90 -5.44
N VAL A 196 21.97 -0.92 -4.42
CA VAL A 196 21.59 -0.62 -3.04
C VAL A 196 21.29 0.88 -2.88
N ASP A 197 21.92 1.75 -3.66
CA ASP A 197 21.68 3.19 -3.61
C ASP A 197 20.28 3.52 -4.19
N TYR A 198 19.84 2.82 -5.25
CA TYR A 198 18.46 2.86 -5.72
C TYR A 198 17.46 2.45 -4.62
N TYR A 199 17.74 1.36 -3.91
CA TYR A 199 16.92 0.89 -2.79
C TYR A 199 16.81 1.96 -1.70
N ILE A 200 17.95 2.50 -1.25
CA ILE A 200 18.00 3.50 -0.17
C ILE A 200 17.21 4.75 -0.54
N TRP A 201 17.51 5.38 -1.67
CA TRP A 201 16.91 6.67 -2.02
C TRP A 201 15.45 6.57 -2.41
N ALA A 202 15.03 5.47 -3.02
CA ALA A 202 13.61 5.22 -3.27
C ALA A 202 12.82 5.16 -1.97
N LEU A 203 13.32 4.42 -0.96
CA LEU A 203 12.64 4.27 0.32
C LEU A 203 12.72 5.51 1.20
N GLN A 204 13.84 6.24 1.19
CA GLN A 204 13.99 7.49 1.94
C GLN A 204 12.97 8.53 1.46
N ILE A 205 12.86 8.73 0.16
CA ILE A 205 11.95 9.71 -0.43
C ILE A 205 10.49 9.29 -0.20
N ALA A 206 10.13 8.04 -0.47
CA ALA A 206 8.78 7.53 -0.22
C ALA A 206 8.42 7.54 1.28
N GLY A 207 9.39 7.24 2.15
CA GLY A 207 9.22 7.22 3.61
C GLY A 207 8.86 8.59 4.19
N VAL A 208 9.43 9.68 3.65
CA VAL A 208 9.02 11.04 4.01
C VAL A 208 7.53 11.25 3.66
N GLY A 209 7.12 10.91 2.45
CA GLY A 209 5.71 11.00 2.03
C GLY A 209 4.78 10.21 2.96
N THR A 210 5.12 8.98 3.28
CA THR A 210 4.35 8.11 4.17
C THR A 210 4.20 8.70 5.58
N THR A 211 5.29 9.22 6.15
CA THR A 211 5.27 9.86 7.48
C THR A 211 4.35 11.08 7.50
N LEU A 212 4.41 11.93 6.48
CA LEU A 212 3.55 13.10 6.35
C LEU A 212 2.07 12.74 6.21
N SER A 213 1.76 11.68 5.46
CA SER A 213 0.41 11.13 5.35
C SER A 213 -0.11 10.67 6.72
N GLY A 214 0.75 9.98 7.51
CA GLY A 214 0.43 9.56 8.87
C GLY A 214 0.08 10.72 9.80
N ILE A 215 0.91 11.75 9.83
CA ILE A 215 0.67 12.97 10.63
C ILE A 215 -0.66 13.62 10.22
N ASN A 216 -0.91 13.74 8.92
CA ASN A 216 -2.12 14.37 8.39
C ASN A 216 -3.38 13.62 8.80
N LEU A 217 -3.42 12.30 8.64
CA LEU A 217 -4.60 11.50 8.99
C LEU A 217 -4.84 11.43 10.50
N ILE A 218 -3.80 11.40 11.34
CA ILE A 218 -3.96 11.53 12.80
C ILE A 218 -4.62 12.87 13.14
N ALA A 219 -4.08 13.98 12.62
CA ALA A 219 -4.63 15.32 12.87
C ALA A 219 -6.08 15.42 12.38
N THR A 220 -6.39 14.88 11.21
CA THR A 220 -7.74 14.85 10.65
C THR A 220 -8.72 14.09 11.55
N ILE A 221 -8.38 12.87 11.95
CA ILE A 221 -9.25 12.06 12.82
C ILE A 221 -9.43 12.69 14.20
N VAL A 222 -8.38 13.27 14.76
CA VAL A 222 -8.44 13.84 16.11
C VAL A 222 -9.19 15.17 16.13
N LYS A 223 -9.02 16.02 15.11
CA LYS A 223 -9.49 17.42 15.13
C LYS A 223 -10.75 17.69 14.33
N MET A 224 -11.05 16.89 13.29
CA MET A 224 -12.08 17.24 12.30
C MET A 224 -13.33 16.35 12.36
N ARG A 225 -13.52 15.59 13.43
CA ARG A 225 -14.75 14.80 13.61
C ARG A 225 -15.99 15.70 13.70
N ALA A 226 -17.07 15.24 13.06
CA ALA A 226 -18.36 15.89 13.15
C ALA A 226 -18.84 16.07 14.61
N PRO A 227 -19.61 17.13 14.91
CA PRO A 227 -20.16 17.34 16.25
C PRO A 227 -20.90 16.11 16.78
N GLY A 228 -20.64 15.74 18.01
CA GLY A 228 -21.22 14.57 18.68
C GLY A 228 -20.52 13.23 18.38
N MET A 229 -19.58 13.18 17.42
CA MET A 229 -18.76 11.99 17.17
C MET A 229 -17.60 11.91 18.18
N SER A 230 -17.88 11.37 19.36
CA SER A 230 -16.82 10.99 20.30
C SER A 230 -16.00 9.80 19.79
N LEU A 231 -14.84 9.52 20.39
CA LEU A 231 -13.96 8.43 19.96
C LEU A 231 -14.73 7.08 19.84
N MET A 232 -15.54 6.73 20.84
CA MET A 232 -16.30 5.47 20.86
C MET A 232 -17.56 5.50 19.96
N LYS A 233 -17.76 6.55 19.16
CA LYS A 233 -18.76 6.61 18.10
C LYS A 233 -18.14 6.60 16.70
N MET A 234 -16.80 6.57 16.59
CA MET A 234 -16.13 6.44 15.31
C MET A 234 -16.35 5.04 14.71
N PRO A 235 -16.47 4.93 13.36
CA PRO A 235 -16.44 3.64 12.67
C PRO A 235 -15.17 2.85 12.98
N VAL A 236 -15.22 1.51 12.88
CA VAL A 236 -14.04 0.67 13.14
C VAL A 236 -12.96 0.92 12.12
N PHE A 237 -13.30 1.21 10.85
CA PHE A 237 -12.30 1.59 9.85
C PHE A 237 -11.57 2.88 10.21
N THR A 238 -12.25 3.87 10.78
CA THR A 238 -11.59 5.08 11.30
C THR A 238 -10.67 4.77 12.49
N TRP A 239 -11.05 3.88 13.40
CA TRP A 239 -10.20 3.43 14.51
C TRP A 239 -8.94 2.70 14.03
N THR A 240 -9.11 1.75 13.10
CA THR A 240 -7.96 1.01 12.54
C THR A 240 -7.04 1.95 11.76
N SER A 241 -7.60 2.92 11.04
CA SER A 241 -6.83 3.96 10.37
C SER A 241 -6.06 4.84 11.35
N LEU A 242 -6.65 5.24 12.48
CA LEU A 242 -5.96 6.00 13.52
C LEU A 242 -4.76 5.22 14.07
N CYS A 243 -4.97 3.96 14.47
CA CYS A 243 -3.92 3.10 14.98
C CYS A 243 -2.80 2.87 13.95
N THR A 244 -3.16 2.64 12.70
CA THR A 244 -2.21 2.53 11.58
C THR A 244 -1.33 3.76 11.46
N ASN A 245 -1.92 4.95 11.47
CA ASN A 245 -1.16 6.18 11.31
C ASN A 245 -0.29 6.50 12.54
N VAL A 246 -0.69 6.09 13.74
CA VAL A 246 0.17 6.13 14.94
C VAL A 246 1.40 5.23 14.74
N LEU A 247 1.21 4.00 14.22
CA LEU A 247 2.33 3.10 13.88
C LEU A 247 3.25 3.72 12.82
N ILE A 248 2.71 4.32 11.77
CA ILE A 248 3.50 4.99 10.71
C ILE A 248 4.39 6.07 11.33
N VAL A 249 3.82 7.00 12.09
CA VAL A 249 4.57 8.13 12.66
C VAL A 249 5.64 7.68 13.65
N ALA A 250 5.40 6.58 14.36
CA ALA A 250 6.37 6.05 15.32
C ALA A 250 7.46 5.18 14.68
N SER A 251 7.17 4.42 13.60
CA SER A 251 8.12 3.45 13.02
C SER A 251 8.91 3.97 11.82
N PHE A 252 8.32 4.76 10.93
CA PHE A 252 9.03 5.25 9.73
C PHE A 252 10.27 6.11 10.02
N PRO A 253 10.32 6.94 11.08
CA PRO A 253 11.56 7.60 11.47
C PRO A 253 12.70 6.63 11.78
N VAL A 254 12.41 5.44 12.32
CA VAL A 254 13.43 4.40 12.55
C VAL A 254 13.94 3.82 11.23
N LEU A 255 13.04 3.57 10.26
CA LEU A 255 13.44 3.19 8.91
C LEU A 255 14.34 4.26 8.26
N THR A 256 13.94 5.52 8.35
CA THR A 256 14.73 6.65 7.85
C THR A 256 16.13 6.68 8.48
N ALA A 257 16.23 6.50 9.79
CA ALA A 257 17.50 6.49 10.51
C ALA A 257 18.39 5.33 10.07
N VAL A 258 17.89 4.10 9.98
CA VAL A 258 18.70 2.94 9.59
C VAL A 258 19.20 3.06 8.15
N LEU A 259 18.38 3.57 7.24
CA LEU A 259 18.80 3.81 5.86
C LEU A 259 19.81 4.97 5.74
N ALA A 260 19.69 6.01 6.57
CA ALA A 260 20.67 7.09 6.63
C ALA A 260 22.03 6.59 7.13
N LEU A 261 22.05 5.74 8.17
CA LEU A 261 23.29 5.13 8.66
C LEU A 261 23.93 4.23 7.59
N LEU A 262 23.14 3.44 6.86
CA LEU A 262 23.64 2.64 5.73
C LEU A 262 24.19 3.54 4.60
N THR A 263 23.54 4.67 4.34
CA THR A 263 24.04 5.67 3.37
C THR A 263 25.41 6.19 3.77
N LEU A 264 25.60 6.54 5.05
CA LEU A 264 26.90 7.00 5.56
C LEU A 264 27.99 5.92 5.41
N ASP A 265 27.67 4.66 5.74
CA ASP A 265 28.63 3.54 5.54
C ASP A 265 29.02 3.41 4.06
N ARG A 266 28.08 3.55 3.12
CA ARG A 266 28.34 3.42 1.68
C ARG A 266 29.03 4.63 1.04
N TYR A 267 28.67 5.86 1.45
CA TYR A 267 29.10 7.08 0.77
C TYR A 267 30.30 7.74 1.41
N VAL A 268 30.42 7.64 2.72
CA VAL A 268 31.45 8.32 3.50
C VAL A 268 32.46 7.34 4.11
N GLY A 269 32.13 6.04 4.10
CA GLY A 269 32.99 5.00 4.65
C GLY A 269 32.98 4.95 6.18
N THR A 270 31.85 5.28 6.80
CA THR A 270 31.64 5.03 8.24
C THR A 270 31.49 3.54 8.49
N ASN A 271 31.47 3.12 9.76
CA ASN A 271 31.49 1.73 10.16
C ASN A 271 30.36 1.41 11.15
N PHE A 272 29.12 1.87 10.89
CA PHE A 272 27.97 1.57 11.76
C PHE A 272 27.60 0.09 11.74
N PHE A 273 27.62 -0.53 10.55
CA PHE A 273 27.10 -1.88 10.31
C PHE A 273 28.18 -2.86 9.83
N THR A 274 29.43 -2.49 9.87
CA THR A 274 30.57 -3.36 9.60
C THR A 274 31.00 -4.11 10.85
N ASN A 275 31.81 -5.19 10.71
CA ASN A 275 32.41 -5.89 11.85
C ASN A 275 33.71 -5.22 12.33
N ASP A 276 34.18 -4.24 11.59
CA ASP A 276 35.43 -3.53 11.87
C ASP A 276 35.17 -2.23 12.64
N PHE A 277 36.17 -1.72 13.32
CA PHE A 277 36.16 -0.42 14.00
C PHE A 277 34.96 -0.18 14.95
N GLY A 278 34.45 -1.25 15.57
CA GLY A 278 33.36 -1.17 16.54
C GLY A 278 31.95 -1.16 15.95
N GLY A 279 31.82 -1.36 14.64
CA GLY A 279 30.54 -1.51 13.98
C GLY A 279 29.83 -2.82 14.36
N ASN A 280 28.51 -2.88 14.14
CA ASN A 280 27.72 -4.05 14.46
C ASN A 280 26.55 -4.26 13.47
N PRO A 281 26.61 -5.27 12.58
CA PRO A 281 25.51 -5.60 11.67
C PRO A 281 24.19 -5.90 12.38
N MET A 282 24.21 -6.41 13.62
CA MET A 282 23.02 -6.68 14.40
C MET A 282 22.26 -5.39 14.78
N MET A 283 22.92 -4.25 14.83
CA MET A 283 22.26 -2.96 15.02
C MET A 283 21.33 -2.66 13.83
N TYR A 284 21.77 -2.94 12.60
CA TYR A 284 20.90 -2.83 11.41
C TYR A 284 19.68 -3.72 11.53
N VAL A 285 19.89 -5.01 11.86
CA VAL A 285 18.81 -6.00 11.94
C VAL A 285 17.78 -5.61 12.97
N ASN A 286 18.19 -5.12 14.15
CA ASN A 286 17.26 -4.62 15.16
C ASN A 286 16.50 -3.39 14.68
N LEU A 287 17.18 -2.37 14.16
CA LEU A 287 16.54 -1.13 13.71
C LEU A 287 15.55 -1.37 12.56
N ILE A 288 15.94 -2.16 11.56
CA ILE A 288 15.05 -2.44 10.42
C ILE A 288 13.80 -3.20 10.86
N TRP A 289 13.87 -4.08 11.86
CA TRP A 289 12.72 -4.83 12.34
C TRP A 289 11.90 -4.12 13.41
N ILE A 290 12.49 -3.17 14.18
CA ILE A 290 11.72 -2.22 15.00
C ILE A 290 10.74 -1.42 14.11
N TRP A 291 11.10 -1.12 12.86
CA TRP A 291 10.16 -0.65 11.87
C TRP A 291 9.34 -1.79 11.25
N GLY A 292 9.99 -2.90 10.84
CA GLY A 292 9.43 -3.88 9.92
C GLY A 292 8.29 -4.72 10.50
N HIS A 293 8.25 -4.97 11.82
CA HIS A 293 7.11 -5.65 12.40
C HIS A 293 5.90 -4.70 12.56
N PRO A 294 6.02 -3.47 13.08
CA PRO A 294 4.94 -2.50 12.99
C PRO A 294 4.42 -2.30 11.56
N GLU A 295 5.28 -2.38 10.53
CA GLU A 295 4.88 -2.28 9.12
C GLU A 295 3.83 -3.32 8.73
N VAL A 296 3.97 -4.59 9.14
CA VAL A 296 2.98 -5.62 8.80
C VAL A 296 1.61 -5.32 9.43
N TYR A 297 1.58 -4.66 10.60
CA TYR A 297 0.32 -4.20 11.21
C TYR A 297 -0.21 -2.91 10.58
N ILE A 298 0.65 -2.03 10.09
CA ILE A 298 0.26 -0.88 9.24
C ILE A 298 -0.53 -1.37 8.04
N LEU A 299 -0.09 -2.46 7.42
CA LEU A 299 -0.75 -3.03 6.26
C LEU A 299 -2.10 -3.68 6.58
N ILE A 300 -2.21 -4.45 7.67
CA ILE A 300 -3.42 -5.26 7.92
C ILE A 300 -4.52 -4.53 8.71
N LEU A 301 -4.17 -3.62 9.65
CA LEU A 301 -5.16 -3.00 10.51
C LEU A 301 -6.27 -2.27 9.74
N PRO A 302 -6.00 -1.44 8.71
CA PRO A 302 -7.06 -0.78 7.96
C PRO A 302 -8.02 -1.78 7.32
N LEU A 303 -7.51 -2.93 6.88
CA LEU A 303 -8.32 -3.96 6.23
C LEU A 303 -9.23 -4.69 7.25
N PHE A 304 -8.79 -4.82 8.50
CA PHE A 304 -9.69 -5.26 9.58
C PHE A 304 -10.86 -4.29 9.76
N GLY A 305 -10.62 -2.99 9.56
CA GLY A 305 -11.66 -1.97 9.50
C GLY A 305 -12.60 -2.19 8.32
N VAL A 306 -12.04 -2.35 7.10
CA VAL A 306 -12.81 -2.66 5.89
C VAL A 306 -13.74 -3.85 6.11
N PHE A 307 -13.21 -4.95 6.61
CA PHE A 307 -13.99 -6.17 6.86
C PHE A 307 -15.07 -5.97 7.92
N SER A 308 -14.86 -5.10 8.90
CA SER A 308 -15.85 -4.78 9.92
C SER A 308 -17.04 -4.02 9.34
N GLU A 309 -16.79 -3.05 8.44
CA GLU A 309 -17.85 -2.31 7.74
C GLU A 309 -18.63 -3.22 6.78
N ILE A 310 -17.94 -4.10 6.07
CA ILE A 310 -18.55 -5.08 5.16
C ILE A 310 -19.38 -6.10 5.93
N ALA A 311 -18.85 -6.68 7.01
CA ALA A 311 -19.57 -7.66 7.83
C ALA A 311 -20.90 -7.11 8.33
N SER A 312 -20.91 -5.90 8.89
CA SER A 312 -22.12 -5.28 9.42
C SER A 312 -23.12 -4.92 8.31
N THR A 313 -22.64 -4.38 7.19
CA THR A 313 -23.49 -3.95 6.06
C THR A 313 -24.14 -5.14 5.36
N PHE A 314 -23.36 -6.17 5.01
CA PHE A 314 -23.88 -7.31 4.22
C PHE A 314 -24.51 -8.42 5.06
N SER A 315 -24.37 -8.39 6.37
CA SER A 315 -25.16 -9.23 7.30
C SER A 315 -26.45 -8.55 7.74
N GLY A 316 -26.63 -7.27 7.44
CA GLY A 316 -27.81 -6.47 7.87
C GLY A 316 -27.90 -6.32 9.39
N LYS A 317 -26.76 -6.38 10.10
CA LYS A 317 -26.70 -6.33 11.56
C LYS A 317 -25.69 -5.28 12.04
N LYS A 318 -25.90 -4.77 13.25
CA LYS A 318 -24.88 -4.02 13.96
C LYS A 318 -23.66 -4.91 14.20
N LEU A 319 -22.45 -4.36 14.07
CA LEU A 319 -21.21 -5.07 14.36
C LEU A 319 -21.23 -5.61 15.79
N PHE A 320 -21.07 -6.93 15.93
CA PHE A 320 -20.96 -7.56 17.24
C PHE A 320 -19.64 -7.18 17.90
N GLY A 321 -19.68 -6.87 19.20
CA GLY A 321 -18.49 -6.59 19.97
C GLY A 321 -17.70 -5.36 19.54
N TYR A 322 -18.37 -4.27 19.12
CA TYR A 322 -17.70 -3.02 18.71
C TYR A 322 -16.59 -2.60 19.68
N THR A 323 -16.89 -2.58 21.00
CA THR A 323 -15.93 -2.18 22.03
C THR A 323 -14.72 -3.11 22.07
N SER A 324 -14.94 -4.43 21.99
CA SER A 324 -13.84 -5.41 21.96
C SER A 324 -13.03 -5.31 20.65
N MET A 325 -13.65 -4.95 19.52
CA MET A 325 -12.95 -4.68 18.27
C MET A 325 -12.00 -3.49 18.37
N VAL A 326 -12.44 -2.40 19.01
CA VAL A 326 -11.62 -1.22 19.25
C VAL A 326 -10.44 -1.54 20.19
N TYR A 327 -10.72 -2.16 21.34
CA TYR A 327 -9.64 -2.53 22.28
C TYR A 327 -8.66 -3.53 21.67
N ALA A 328 -9.15 -4.54 20.93
CA ALA A 328 -8.27 -5.47 20.21
C ALA A 328 -7.35 -4.74 19.22
N THR A 329 -7.86 -3.71 18.51
CA THR A 329 -7.05 -2.90 17.61
C THR A 329 -5.94 -2.15 18.36
N VAL A 330 -6.28 -1.49 19.47
CA VAL A 330 -5.31 -0.74 20.29
C VAL A 330 -4.26 -1.69 20.89
N VAL A 331 -4.68 -2.86 21.41
CA VAL A 331 -3.75 -3.86 21.98
C VAL A 331 -2.79 -4.38 20.91
N ILE A 332 -3.27 -4.71 19.70
CA ILE A 332 -2.40 -5.12 18.60
C ILE A 332 -1.40 -4.00 18.27
N THR A 333 -1.83 -2.75 18.23
CA THR A 333 -0.97 -1.59 17.97
C THR A 333 0.17 -1.47 18.98
N ILE A 334 -0.13 -1.63 20.27
CA ILE A 334 0.88 -1.59 21.33
C ILE A 334 1.83 -2.79 21.24
N LEU A 335 1.28 -4.00 21.11
CA LEU A 335 2.07 -5.23 21.05
C LEU A 335 2.97 -5.27 19.81
N SER A 336 2.61 -4.62 18.72
CA SER A 336 3.41 -4.60 17.49
C SER A 336 4.85 -4.11 17.70
N TYR A 337 5.10 -3.32 18.74
CA TYR A 337 6.45 -2.85 19.11
C TYR A 337 7.18 -3.77 20.12
N LEU A 338 6.58 -4.87 20.53
CA LEU A 338 7.15 -5.78 21.54
C LEU A 338 7.52 -7.16 20.99
N VAL A 339 7.57 -7.30 19.65
CA VAL A 339 7.64 -8.63 19.01
C VAL A 339 8.68 -8.72 17.89
N TRP A 340 9.37 -7.64 17.52
CA TRP A 340 10.19 -7.56 16.29
C TRP A 340 11.29 -8.61 16.19
N LEU A 341 11.82 -9.12 17.30
CA LEU A 341 12.96 -10.05 17.29
C LEU A 341 12.60 -11.44 16.73
N HIS A 342 11.32 -11.80 16.66
CA HIS A 342 10.92 -13.07 16.05
C HIS A 342 11.32 -13.16 14.56
N HIS A 343 11.64 -12.06 13.90
CA HIS A 343 12.15 -12.08 12.53
C HIS A 343 13.60 -12.56 12.43
N PHE A 344 14.31 -12.75 13.55
CA PHE A 344 15.69 -13.21 13.57
C PHE A 344 16.05 -14.03 14.84
N PHE A 345 15.16 -14.89 15.28
CA PHE A 345 15.41 -15.83 16.39
C PHE A 345 16.70 -16.64 16.22
N THR A 346 17.08 -16.94 14.97
CA THR A 346 18.25 -17.75 14.63
C THR A 346 19.58 -16.98 14.65
N MET A 347 19.58 -15.69 14.99
CA MET A 347 20.80 -14.85 14.96
C MET A 347 21.52 -14.70 16.31
N GLY A 348 21.22 -15.57 17.28
CA GLY A 348 22.04 -15.68 18.49
C GLY A 348 21.67 -14.75 19.65
N SER A 349 20.43 -14.29 19.75
CA SER A 349 19.96 -13.43 20.86
C SER A 349 19.89 -14.11 22.23
N GLY A 350 20.02 -15.45 22.27
CA GLY A 350 19.98 -16.25 23.48
C GLY A 350 18.56 -16.72 23.86
N ALA A 351 18.49 -17.78 24.65
CA ALA A 351 17.25 -18.49 24.97
C ALA A 351 16.22 -17.61 25.71
N SER A 352 16.66 -16.82 26.69
CA SER A 352 15.76 -15.96 27.50
C SER A 352 15.12 -14.86 26.65
N VAL A 353 15.90 -14.22 25.79
CA VAL A 353 15.41 -13.18 24.87
C VAL A 353 14.45 -13.76 23.86
N ASN A 354 14.81 -14.88 23.23
CA ASN A 354 13.95 -15.58 22.27
C ASN A 354 12.63 -16.02 22.92
N SER A 355 12.66 -16.49 24.16
CA SER A 355 11.44 -16.88 24.91
C SER A 355 10.54 -15.69 25.17
N PHE A 356 11.10 -14.54 25.59
CA PHE A 356 10.32 -13.31 25.78
C PHE A 356 9.60 -12.89 24.50
N PHE A 357 10.33 -12.78 23.39
CA PHE A 357 9.76 -12.35 22.11
C PHE A 357 8.83 -13.41 21.50
N GLY A 358 9.05 -14.69 21.75
CA GLY A 358 8.12 -15.75 21.38
C GLY A 358 6.78 -15.64 22.09
N ILE A 359 6.80 -15.44 23.42
CA ILE A 359 5.58 -15.27 24.22
C ILE A 359 4.82 -14.01 23.80
N THR A 360 5.49 -12.85 23.70
CA THR A 360 4.84 -11.61 23.28
C THR A 360 4.23 -11.70 21.89
N THR A 361 4.89 -12.42 20.97
CA THR A 361 4.37 -12.66 19.61
C THR A 361 3.11 -13.53 19.65
N MET A 362 3.10 -14.62 20.43
CA MET A 362 1.92 -15.48 20.57
C MET A 362 0.73 -14.76 21.18
N ILE A 363 0.94 -13.82 22.11
CA ILE A 363 -0.14 -13.04 22.75
C ILE A 363 -0.95 -12.23 21.70
N ILE A 364 -0.36 -11.79 20.58
CA ILE A 364 -1.07 -11.05 19.52
C ILE A 364 -2.20 -11.90 18.89
N SER A 365 -2.10 -13.23 18.95
CA SER A 365 -3.16 -14.11 18.45
C SER A 365 -4.49 -13.95 19.20
N ILE A 366 -4.45 -13.53 20.47
CA ILE A 366 -5.65 -13.38 21.32
C ILE A 366 -6.53 -12.22 20.81
N PRO A 367 -6.07 -10.95 20.70
CA PRO A 367 -6.90 -9.88 20.16
C PRO A 367 -7.27 -10.10 18.69
N THR A 368 -6.42 -10.77 17.89
CA THR A 368 -6.74 -11.12 16.52
C THR A 368 -7.86 -12.15 16.46
N GLY A 369 -7.81 -13.20 17.28
CA GLY A 369 -8.88 -14.18 17.42
C GLY A 369 -10.20 -13.56 17.85
N ALA A 370 -10.18 -12.60 18.80
CA ALA A 370 -11.37 -11.87 19.20
C ALA A 370 -12.05 -11.16 18.01
N LYS A 371 -11.26 -10.58 17.09
CA LYS A 371 -11.81 -9.97 15.86
C LYS A 371 -12.48 -10.98 14.94
N ILE A 372 -11.85 -12.14 14.72
CA ILE A 372 -12.42 -13.22 13.90
C ILE A 372 -13.78 -13.68 14.48
N PHE A 373 -13.85 -13.93 15.79
CA PHE A 373 -15.11 -14.30 16.44
C PHE A 373 -16.16 -13.19 16.36
N ASN A 374 -15.79 -11.93 16.50
CA ASN A 374 -16.74 -10.82 16.38
C ASN A 374 -17.32 -10.71 14.97
N TRP A 375 -16.55 -10.98 13.90
CA TRP A 375 -17.08 -11.06 12.53
C TRP A 375 -18.01 -12.27 12.36
N LEU A 376 -17.65 -13.45 12.87
CA LEU A 376 -18.50 -14.64 12.87
C LEU A 376 -19.83 -14.37 13.58
N PHE A 377 -19.82 -13.77 14.78
CA PHE A 377 -21.02 -13.43 15.52
C PHE A 377 -21.84 -12.31 14.85
N THR A 378 -21.19 -11.42 14.09
CA THR A 378 -21.91 -10.45 13.27
C THR A 378 -22.68 -11.15 12.15
N MET A 379 -22.07 -12.14 11.50
CA MET A 379 -22.72 -12.95 10.45
C MET A 379 -23.76 -13.91 11.00
N TYR A 380 -23.53 -14.48 12.19
CA TYR A 380 -24.45 -15.44 12.81
C TYR A 380 -25.87 -14.88 12.96
N ARG A 381 -26.87 -15.58 12.43
CA ARG A 381 -28.27 -15.14 12.36
C ARG A 381 -28.48 -13.79 11.62
N GLY A 382 -27.53 -13.37 10.79
CA GLY A 382 -27.68 -12.26 9.88
C GLY A 382 -28.36 -12.65 8.57
N ARG A 383 -28.85 -11.65 7.82
CA ARG A 383 -29.33 -11.84 6.44
C ARG A 383 -28.16 -11.58 5.47
N ILE A 384 -27.31 -12.61 5.28
CA ILE A 384 -26.08 -12.47 4.50
C ILE A 384 -26.41 -12.26 3.02
N ARG A 385 -25.91 -11.17 2.44
CA ARG A 385 -25.96 -10.89 1.02
C ARG A 385 -24.61 -11.23 0.41
N PHE A 386 -24.55 -12.25 -0.46
CA PHE A 386 -23.34 -12.71 -1.14
C PHE A 386 -22.98 -11.80 -2.32
N GLU A 387 -22.70 -10.53 -2.02
CA GLU A 387 -22.08 -9.61 -2.95
C GLU A 387 -20.55 -9.72 -2.87
N LEU A 388 -19.85 -9.25 -3.91
CA LEU A 388 -18.39 -9.39 -3.99
C LEU A 388 -17.62 -8.94 -2.73
N PRO A 389 -17.95 -7.80 -2.09
CA PRO A 389 -17.27 -7.42 -0.84
C PRO A 389 -17.40 -8.48 0.25
N MET A 390 -18.59 -9.08 0.40
CA MET A 390 -18.83 -10.12 1.40
C MET A 390 -18.12 -11.43 1.07
N MET A 391 -18.03 -11.78 -0.20
CA MET A 391 -17.28 -12.96 -0.65
C MET A 391 -15.79 -12.82 -0.34
N TRP A 392 -15.20 -11.65 -0.55
CA TRP A 392 -13.81 -11.36 -0.17
C TRP A 392 -13.60 -11.45 1.35
N LEU A 393 -14.56 -11.00 2.17
CA LEU A 393 -14.51 -11.17 3.62
C LEU A 393 -14.47 -12.66 4.01
N ILE A 394 -15.30 -13.50 3.40
CA ILE A 394 -15.34 -14.93 3.70
C ILE A 394 -14.01 -15.59 3.26
N ALA A 395 -13.51 -15.28 2.08
CA ALA A 395 -12.23 -15.77 1.61
C ALA A 395 -11.09 -15.34 2.53
N PHE A 396 -11.07 -14.07 2.97
CA PHE A 396 -10.15 -13.58 3.98
C PHE A 396 -10.21 -14.40 5.27
N MET A 397 -11.39 -14.63 5.81
CA MET A 397 -11.51 -15.36 7.08
C MET A 397 -10.92 -16.78 7.00
N LEU A 398 -11.13 -17.46 5.88
CA LEU A 398 -10.58 -18.79 5.66
C LEU A 398 -9.04 -18.76 5.50
N THR A 399 -8.54 -17.88 4.64
CA THR A 399 -7.11 -17.81 4.36
C THR A 399 -6.31 -17.21 5.51
N PHE A 400 -6.77 -16.10 6.07
CA PHE A 400 -6.06 -15.40 7.14
C PHE A 400 -5.97 -16.20 8.44
N VAL A 401 -6.99 -16.99 8.78
CA VAL A 401 -6.93 -17.87 9.98
C VAL A 401 -5.81 -18.89 9.83
N ILE A 402 -5.67 -19.53 8.67
CA ILE A 402 -4.57 -20.48 8.41
C ILE A 402 -3.22 -19.75 8.46
N GLY A 403 -3.12 -18.56 7.86
CA GLY A 403 -1.94 -17.71 7.95
C GLY A 403 -1.57 -17.36 9.39
N GLY A 404 -2.56 -17.01 10.22
CA GLY A 404 -2.37 -16.73 11.65
C GLY A 404 -1.89 -17.94 12.44
N MET A 405 -2.47 -19.13 12.18
CA MET A 405 -2.02 -20.38 12.82
C MET A 405 -0.57 -20.72 12.47
N THR A 406 -0.18 -20.58 11.21
CA THR A 406 1.22 -20.78 10.80
C THR A 406 2.15 -19.71 11.37
N GLY A 407 1.66 -18.49 11.62
CA GLY A 407 2.40 -17.45 12.33
C GLY A 407 2.62 -17.78 13.81
N VAL A 408 1.62 -18.35 14.49
CA VAL A 408 1.78 -18.82 15.88
C VAL A 408 2.81 -19.95 15.94
N LEU A 409 2.84 -20.85 14.96
CA LEU A 409 3.88 -21.88 14.87
C LEU A 409 5.28 -21.25 14.74
N LEU A 410 5.47 -20.28 13.87
CA LEU A 410 6.74 -19.56 13.70
C LEU A 410 7.10 -18.68 14.92
N ALA A 411 6.15 -18.30 15.76
CA ALA A 411 6.40 -17.59 17.00
C ALA A 411 7.05 -18.46 18.10
N VAL A 412 7.04 -19.78 17.92
CA VAL A 412 7.70 -20.75 18.82
C VAL A 412 9.16 -20.89 18.37
N PRO A 413 10.16 -20.39 19.15
CA PRO A 413 11.56 -20.38 18.69
C PRO A 413 12.11 -21.75 18.21
N PRO A 414 11.90 -22.86 18.92
CA PRO A 414 12.35 -24.17 18.41
C PRO A 414 11.77 -24.58 17.05
N ALA A 415 10.51 -24.22 16.78
CA ALA A 415 9.90 -24.46 15.47
C ALA A 415 10.49 -23.52 14.41
N ASP A 416 10.71 -22.25 14.74
CA ASP A 416 11.32 -21.29 13.82
C ASP A 416 12.76 -21.67 13.45
N PHE A 417 13.55 -22.25 14.37
CA PHE A 417 14.90 -22.74 14.05
C PHE A 417 14.93 -23.74 12.88
N VAL A 418 13.85 -24.51 12.68
CA VAL A 418 13.72 -25.44 11.55
C VAL A 418 13.12 -24.77 10.32
N LEU A 419 12.17 -23.84 10.51
CA LEU A 419 11.36 -23.25 9.44
C LEU A 419 11.88 -21.88 8.96
N HIS A 420 12.83 -21.28 9.71
CA HIS A 420 13.38 -19.96 9.40
C HIS A 420 14.03 -19.94 8.01
N ASN A 421 13.72 -18.88 7.25
CA ASN A 421 14.19 -18.72 5.87
C ASN A 421 13.90 -19.91 4.92
N SER A 422 12.92 -20.76 5.25
CA SER A 422 12.39 -21.80 4.36
C SER A 422 11.24 -21.28 3.49
N LEU A 423 10.76 -22.10 2.56
CA LEU A 423 9.55 -21.81 1.79
C LEU A 423 8.27 -21.86 2.66
N PHE A 424 8.31 -22.47 3.84
CA PHE A 424 7.21 -22.37 4.81
C PHE A 424 6.97 -20.91 5.25
N LEU A 425 8.04 -20.19 5.57
CA LEU A 425 7.96 -18.76 5.89
C LEU A 425 7.37 -17.97 4.72
N VAL A 426 7.76 -18.29 3.48
CA VAL A 426 7.22 -17.64 2.27
C VAL A 426 5.72 -17.88 2.14
N ALA A 427 5.27 -19.12 2.35
CA ALA A 427 3.84 -19.46 2.36
C ALA A 427 3.09 -18.69 3.46
N HIS A 428 3.64 -18.65 4.68
CA HIS A 428 3.05 -17.93 5.81
C HIS A 428 2.81 -16.44 5.50
N PHE A 429 3.85 -15.69 5.11
CA PHE A 429 3.66 -14.26 4.94
C PHE A 429 2.80 -13.92 3.71
N HIS A 430 2.81 -14.72 2.64
CA HIS A 430 1.85 -14.54 1.55
C HIS A 430 0.42 -14.87 1.96
N ASN A 431 0.23 -15.83 2.87
CA ASN A 431 -1.09 -16.16 3.41
C ASN A 431 -1.71 -14.98 4.17
N VAL A 432 -0.91 -14.23 4.92
CA VAL A 432 -1.40 -13.05 5.65
C VAL A 432 -1.42 -11.80 4.78
N ILE A 433 -0.47 -11.62 3.83
CA ILE A 433 -0.44 -10.44 2.95
C ILE A 433 -1.50 -10.56 1.84
N ILE A 434 -1.53 -11.66 1.08
CA ILE A 434 -2.53 -11.82 0.01
C ILE A 434 -3.90 -12.11 0.60
N GLY A 435 -3.98 -13.15 1.44
CA GLY A 435 -5.23 -13.56 2.07
C GLY A 435 -5.81 -12.52 3.02
N GLY A 436 -4.97 -11.70 3.64
CA GLY A 436 -5.36 -10.59 4.52
C GLY A 436 -5.44 -9.26 3.81
N VAL A 437 -4.29 -8.71 3.41
CA VAL A 437 -4.20 -7.33 2.91
C VAL A 437 -4.82 -7.21 1.52
N LEU A 438 -4.41 -8.00 0.56
CA LEU A 438 -4.88 -7.83 -0.83
C LEU A 438 -6.36 -8.18 -0.97
N PHE A 439 -6.85 -9.24 -0.31
CA PHE A 439 -8.29 -9.56 -0.31
C PHE A 439 -9.11 -8.46 0.36
N GLY A 440 -8.57 -7.83 1.42
CA GLY A 440 -9.19 -6.67 2.04
C GLY A 440 -9.23 -5.44 1.14
N LEU A 441 -8.19 -5.22 0.35
CA LEU A 441 -8.15 -4.14 -0.64
C LEU A 441 -9.19 -4.37 -1.74
N PHE A 442 -9.29 -5.58 -2.30
CA PHE A 442 -10.33 -5.91 -3.28
C PHE A 442 -11.74 -5.79 -2.68
N ALA A 443 -11.93 -6.20 -1.42
CA ALA A 443 -13.18 -6.02 -0.70
C ALA A 443 -13.54 -4.54 -0.59
N GLY A 444 -12.62 -3.70 -0.12
CA GLY A 444 -12.79 -2.26 0.02
C GLY A 444 -13.03 -1.55 -1.30
N MET A 445 -12.25 -1.90 -2.34
CA MET A 445 -12.44 -1.35 -3.68
C MET A 445 -13.85 -1.67 -4.22
N ASN A 446 -14.29 -2.92 -4.16
CA ASN A 446 -15.65 -3.27 -4.59
C ASN A 446 -16.74 -2.60 -3.73
N PHE A 447 -16.47 -2.38 -2.44
CA PHE A 447 -17.41 -1.76 -1.51
C PHE A 447 -17.57 -0.26 -1.76
N TRP A 448 -16.47 0.49 -1.85
CA TRP A 448 -16.49 1.95 -2.00
C TRP A 448 -16.39 2.44 -3.44
N PHE A 449 -16.20 1.58 -4.44
CA PHE A 449 -16.16 1.99 -5.84
C PHE A 449 -17.42 2.77 -6.27
N PRO A 450 -18.66 2.33 -5.92
CA PRO A 450 -19.84 3.12 -6.24
C PRO A 450 -19.82 4.51 -5.63
N LYS A 451 -19.29 4.65 -4.42
CA LYS A 451 -19.12 5.95 -3.75
C LYS A 451 -18.15 6.84 -4.52
N ALA A 452 -17.05 6.26 -5.01
CA ALA A 452 -15.99 7.02 -5.69
C ALA A 452 -16.38 7.45 -7.11
N PHE A 453 -17.13 6.63 -7.83
CA PHE A 453 -17.35 6.81 -9.27
C PHE A 453 -18.83 6.91 -9.67
N GLY A 454 -19.77 6.70 -8.76
CA GLY A 454 -21.20 6.80 -9.01
C GLY A 454 -21.82 5.61 -9.75
N PHE A 455 -21.09 4.50 -9.91
CA PHE A 455 -21.59 3.26 -10.50
C PHE A 455 -20.91 2.02 -9.89
N LYS A 456 -21.61 0.89 -9.91
CA LYS A 456 -21.09 -0.39 -9.38
C LYS A 456 -20.10 -1.03 -10.34
N LEU A 457 -19.21 -1.85 -9.78
CA LEU A 457 -18.36 -2.72 -10.60
C LEU A 457 -19.16 -3.90 -11.16
N ASP A 458 -18.80 -4.34 -12.38
CA ASP A 458 -19.40 -5.52 -13.02
C ASP A 458 -19.22 -6.77 -12.16
N LYS A 459 -20.31 -7.47 -11.90
CA LYS A 459 -20.33 -8.63 -11.00
C LYS A 459 -19.72 -9.87 -11.65
N THR A 460 -19.90 -10.06 -12.95
CA THR A 460 -19.46 -11.26 -13.65
C THR A 460 -17.94 -11.33 -13.68
N TRP A 461 -17.26 -10.29 -14.15
CA TRP A 461 -15.81 -10.23 -14.17
C TRP A 461 -15.21 -10.15 -12.76
N GLY A 462 -15.94 -9.54 -11.82
CA GLY A 462 -15.57 -9.58 -10.40
C GLY A 462 -15.58 -10.99 -9.82
N LEU A 463 -16.55 -11.84 -10.18
CA LEU A 463 -16.58 -13.25 -9.77
C LEU A 463 -15.44 -14.05 -10.41
N VAL A 464 -15.14 -13.82 -11.69
CA VAL A 464 -13.99 -14.46 -12.35
C VAL A 464 -12.69 -14.09 -11.62
N SER A 465 -12.46 -12.80 -11.36
CA SER A 465 -11.31 -12.33 -10.61
C SER A 465 -11.24 -12.98 -9.22
N PHE A 466 -12.35 -12.97 -8.48
CA PHE A 466 -12.44 -13.56 -7.15
C PHE A 466 -12.01 -15.04 -7.12
N TRP A 467 -12.60 -15.86 -7.98
CA TRP A 467 -12.30 -17.29 -7.99
C TRP A 467 -10.87 -17.58 -8.47
N CYS A 468 -10.39 -16.84 -9.47
CA CYS A 468 -9.00 -16.98 -9.92
C CYS A 468 -8.02 -16.62 -8.79
N TRP A 469 -8.28 -15.57 -8.01
CA TRP A 469 -7.44 -15.23 -6.87
C TRP A 469 -7.50 -16.28 -5.77
N VAL A 470 -8.68 -16.76 -5.39
CA VAL A 470 -8.83 -17.73 -4.28
C VAL A 470 -8.21 -19.08 -4.65
N VAL A 471 -8.56 -19.60 -5.84
CA VAL A 471 -8.02 -20.91 -6.29
C VAL A 471 -6.53 -20.79 -6.59
N GLY A 472 -6.13 -19.74 -7.33
CA GLY A 472 -4.74 -19.49 -7.69
C GLY A 472 -3.86 -19.29 -6.47
N PHE A 473 -4.36 -18.62 -5.42
CA PHE A 473 -3.65 -18.45 -4.16
C PHE A 473 -3.30 -19.80 -3.52
N TRP A 474 -4.27 -20.68 -3.36
CA TRP A 474 -4.00 -22.00 -2.74
C TRP A 474 -3.10 -22.87 -3.60
N LEU A 475 -3.25 -22.85 -4.92
CA LEU A 475 -2.33 -23.55 -5.83
C LEU A 475 -0.90 -22.99 -5.78
N ALA A 476 -0.75 -21.67 -5.62
CA ALA A 476 0.56 -21.03 -5.60
C ALA A 476 1.30 -21.19 -4.26
N PHE A 477 0.60 -21.24 -3.12
CA PHE A 477 1.22 -21.13 -1.81
C PHE A 477 1.06 -22.37 -0.92
N ALA A 478 0.02 -23.21 -1.07
CA ALA A 478 -0.06 -24.45 -0.32
C ALA A 478 1.13 -25.40 -0.61
N PRO A 479 1.61 -25.54 -1.86
CA PRO A 479 2.83 -26.33 -2.14
C PRO A 479 4.06 -25.80 -1.41
N LEU A 480 4.15 -24.51 -1.14
CA LEU A 480 5.31 -23.94 -0.45
C LEU A 480 5.37 -24.31 1.04
N TYR A 481 4.22 -24.56 1.67
CA TYR A 481 4.22 -25.13 3.02
C TYR A 481 4.84 -26.52 3.02
N VAL A 482 4.48 -27.37 2.04
CA VAL A 482 5.05 -28.71 1.88
C VAL A 482 6.54 -28.64 1.62
N LEU A 483 6.96 -27.82 0.63
CA LEU A 483 8.37 -27.63 0.31
C LEU A 483 9.18 -27.11 1.52
N GLY A 484 8.61 -26.18 2.29
CA GLY A 484 9.27 -25.68 3.49
C GLY A 484 9.44 -26.74 4.59
N LEU A 485 8.44 -27.63 4.78
CA LEU A 485 8.54 -28.77 5.69
C LEU A 485 9.52 -29.82 5.18
N MET A 486 9.76 -29.92 3.88
CA MET A 486 10.82 -30.74 3.27
C MET A 486 12.21 -30.08 3.41
N GLY A 487 12.34 -28.89 4.02
CA GLY A 487 13.60 -28.22 4.24
C GLY A 487 14.06 -27.31 3.09
N VAL A 488 13.21 -27.06 2.10
CA VAL A 488 13.57 -26.19 0.97
C VAL A 488 13.70 -24.74 1.41
N THR A 489 14.85 -24.13 1.13
CA THR A 489 15.14 -22.75 1.48
C THR A 489 14.45 -21.76 0.53
N ARG A 490 14.11 -20.59 1.04
CA ARG A 490 13.66 -19.47 0.19
C ARG A 490 14.78 -18.99 -0.74
N ARG A 491 14.41 -18.32 -1.85
CA ARG A 491 15.33 -17.76 -2.86
C ARG A 491 16.09 -18.82 -3.70
N MET A 492 15.68 -20.07 -3.64
CA MET A 492 16.23 -21.13 -4.48
C MET A 492 15.93 -20.84 -5.97
N ARG A 493 16.95 -20.82 -6.83
CA ARG A 493 16.83 -20.57 -8.27
C ARG A 493 16.82 -21.87 -9.07
N VAL A 494 17.63 -22.83 -8.69
CA VAL A 494 17.82 -24.14 -9.34
C VAL A 494 17.78 -25.24 -8.30
N PHE A 495 17.42 -26.46 -8.70
CA PHE A 495 17.41 -27.64 -7.81
C PHE A 495 17.52 -28.92 -8.63
N ASP A 496 18.00 -30.01 -8.01
CA ASP A 496 18.21 -31.29 -8.67
C ASP A 496 17.33 -32.41 -8.09
N ASP A 497 16.74 -32.25 -6.89
CA ASP A 497 15.89 -33.26 -6.25
C ASP A 497 14.55 -33.42 -6.98
N PRO A 498 14.28 -34.60 -7.60
CA PRO A 498 13.05 -34.83 -8.33
C PRO A 498 11.78 -34.74 -7.48
N SER A 499 11.87 -34.96 -6.16
CA SER A 499 10.72 -34.89 -5.26
C SER A 499 10.13 -33.50 -5.11
N LEU A 500 10.91 -32.45 -5.43
CA LEU A 500 10.51 -31.04 -5.31
C LEU A 500 9.77 -30.54 -6.54
N GLN A 501 10.04 -31.10 -7.73
CA GLN A 501 9.60 -30.53 -9.00
C GLN A 501 8.09 -30.36 -9.10
N ILE A 502 7.32 -31.40 -8.71
CA ILE A 502 5.85 -31.34 -8.83
C ILE A 502 5.26 -30.16 -8.04
N TRP A 503 5.81 -29.87 -6.87
CA TRP A 503 5.34 -28.77 -6.02
C TRP A 503 5.64 -27.40 -6.62
N PHE A 504 6.82 -27.22 -7.24
CA PHE A 504 7.15 -25.97 -7.94
C PHE A 504 6.28 -25.78 -9.20
N VAL A 505 5.99 -26.85 -9.93
CA VAL A 505 5.09 -26.81 -11.10
C VAL A 505 3.66 -26.41 -10.67
N ILE A 506 3.11 -27.02 -9.60
CA ILE A 506 1.78 -26.64 -9.08
C ILE A 506 1.78 -25.17 -8.66
N ALA A 507 2.84 -24.70 -7.98
CA ALA A 507 2.95 -23.30 -7.57
C ALA A 507 3.00 -22.34 -8.77
N ALA A 508 3.68 -22.71 -9.85
CA ALA A 508 3.71 -21.92 -11.10
C ALA A 508 2.33 -21.86 -11.79
N ILE A 509 1.60 -22.98 -11.82
CA ILE A 509 0.21 -23.00 -12.32
C ILE A 509 -0.66 -22.06 -11.47
N GLY A 510 -0.51 -22.09 -10.14
CA GLY A 510 -1.22 -21.17 -9.24
C GLY A 510 -0.92 -19.72 -9.56
N ALA A 511 0.33 -19.36 -9.81
CA ALA A 511 0.72 -18.00 -10.22
C ALA A 511 0.10 -17.60 -11.57
N ALA A 512 0.02 -18.52 -12.53
CA ALA A 512 -0.65 -18.28 -13.82
C ALA A 512 -2.16 -18.04 -13.63
N VAL A 513 -2.82 -18.78 -12.74
CA VAL A 513 -4.24 -18.56 -12.40
C VAL A 513 -4.44 -17.19 -11.74
N ILE A 514 -3.53 -16.76 -10.85
CA ILE A 514 -3.55 -15.40 -10.29
C ILE A 514 -3.37 -14.34 -11.38
N ALA A 515 -2.52 -14.56 -12.38
CA ALA A 515 -2.38 -13.66 -13.53
C ALA A 515 -3.72 -13.46 -14.26
N VAL A 516 -4.49 -14.54 -14.48
CA VAL A 516 -5.84 -14.46 -15.05
C VAL A 516 -6.76 -13.66 -14.09
N GLY A 517 -6.62 -13.83 -12.79
CA GLY A 517 -7.37 -13.04 -11.79
C GLY A 517 -7.09 -11.55 -11.85
N ILE A 518 -5.83 -11.15 -12.05
CA ILE A 518 -5.44 -9.74 -12.24
C ILE A 518 -6.03 -9.20 -13.55
N LEU A 519 -5.89 -9.94 -14.65
CA LEU A 519 -6.45 -9.55 -15.94
C LEU A 519 -7.97 -9.40 -15.84
N ALA A 520 -8.67 -10.33 -15.19
CA ALA A 520 -10.11 -10.26 -14.97
C ALA A 520 -10.51 -9.02 -14.14
N PHE A 521 -9.70 -8.61 -13.16
CA PHE A 521 -9.93 -7.38 -12.41
C PHE A 521 -9.78 -6.13 -13.28
N LEU A 522 -8.80 -6.08 -14.15
CA LEU A 522 -8.64 -4.97 -15.10
C LEU A 522 -9.80 -4.93 -16.11
N ILE A 523 -10.25 -6.10 -16.60
CA ILE A 523 -11.43 -6.21 -17.45
C ILE A 523 -12.69 -5.80 -16.68
N GLN A 524 -12.82 -6.16 -15.41
CA GLN A 524 -13.93 -5.73 -14.56
C GLN A 524 -14.03 -4.20 -14.55
N ILE A 525 -12.92 -3.49 -14.32
CA ILE A 525 -12.90 -2.02 -14.35
C ILE A 525 -13.30 -1.50 -15.73
N ALA A 526 -12.70 -2.01 -16.79
CA ALA A 526 -12.96 -1.56 -18.17
C ALA A 526 -14.43 -1.76 -18.56
N VAL A 527 -15.00 -2.96 -18.34
CA VAL A 527 -16.41 -3.28 -18.62
C VAL A 527 -17.36 -2.42 -17.80
N SER A 528 -17.00 -2.15 -16.52
CA SER A 528 -17.80 -1.28 -15.65
C SER A 528 -17.85 0.16 -16.15
N VAL A 529 -16.71 0.70 -16.61
CA VAL A 529 -16.63 2.04 -17.21
C VAL A 529 -17.45 2.12 -18.51
N LEU A 530 -17.36 1.10 -19.37
CA LEU A 530 -18.11 1.05 -20.63
C LEU A 530 -19.63 0.91 -20.38
N ASN A 531 -20.05 0.25 -19.31
CA ASN A 531 -21.45 0.06 -18.95
C ASN A 531 -21.91 0.95 -17.78
N ARG A 532 -21.19 2.04 -17.49
CA ARG A 532 -21.41 2.91 -16.32
C ARG A 532 -22.86 3.40 -16.18
N ASP A 533 -23.53 3.68 -17.29
CA ASP A 533 -24.94 4.16 -17.26
C ASP A 533 -25.91 3.08 -16.76
N LYS A 534 -25.66 1.81 -17.10
CA LYS A 534 -26.46 0.66 -16.61
C LYS A 534 -26.17 0.30 -15.16
N LEU A 535 -24.93 0.57 -14.70
CA LEU A 535 -24.44 0.25 -13.37
C LEU A 535 -24.54 1.44 -12.40
N ARG A 536 -25.13 2.55 -12.86
CA ARG A 536 -25.20 3.82 -12.14
C ARG A 536 -25.90 3.65 -10.78
N ASP A 537 -25.33 4.27 -9.75
CA ASP A 537 -25.94 4.48 -8.46
C ASP A 537 -26.24 5.96 -8.25
N VAL A 538 -27.52 6.29 -8.12
CA VAL A 538 -27.99 7.65 -7.83
C VAL A 538 -28.36 7.83 -6.37
N THR A 539 -28.41 6.74 -5.60
CA THR A 539 -28.86 6.78 -4.19
C THR A 539 -27.79 7.30 -3.24
N GLY A 540 -26.52 7.19 -3.62
CA GLY A 540 -25.39 7.44 -2.74
C GLY A 540 -25.17 6.35 -1.67
N ASP A 541 -26.07 5.36 -1.57
CA ASP A 541 -26.00 4.26 -0.62
C ASP A 541 -26.50 2.93 -1.23
N PRO A 542 -25.78 2.39 -2.24
CA PRO A 542 -26.26 1.23 -3.00
C PRO A 542 -26.26 -0.07 -2.18
N TRP A 543 -25.67 -0.06 -0.99
CA TRP A 543 -25.53 -1.23 -0.14
C TRP A 543 -26.42 -1.20 1.11
N GLY A 544 -27.05 -0.06 1.43
CA GLY A 544 -27.71 0.16 2.71
C GLY A 544 -26.69 0.27 3.85
N GLY A 545 -25.64 1.05 3.62
CA GLY A 545 -24.51 1.23 4.53
C GLY A 545 -24.93 1.83 5.88
N ARG A 546 -24.00 1.75 6.84
CA ARG A 546 -24.25 2.14 8.23
C ARG A 546 -23.48 3.38 8.65
N THR A 547 -22.37 3.69 7.99
CA THR A 547 -21.42 4.75 8.28
C THR A 547 -21.63 5.99 7.42
N LEU A 548 -21.07 7.12 7.83
CA LEU A 548 -21.48 8.45 7.39
C LEU A 548 -21.11 8.76 5.93
N GLU A 549 -20.09 8.10 5.36
CA GLU A 549 -19.76 8.26 3.94
C GLU A 549 -20.93 7.95 3.00
N TRP A 550 -21.85 7.12 3.42
CA TRP A 550 -23.04 6.78 2.64
C TRP A 550 -24.15 7.83 2.69
N ALA A 551 -23.99 8.88 3.51
CA ALA A 551 -24.91 10.00 3.58
C ALA A 551 -24.73 11.04 2.46
N THR A 552 -23.63 10.99 1.70
CA THR A 552 -23.33 11.91 0.59
C THR A 552 -23.78 11.36 -0.75
N SER A 553 -23.79 12.21 -1.81
CA SER A 553 -23.95 11.73 -3.19
C SER A 553 -22.80 10.80 -3.61
N SER A 554 -22.94 10.14 -4.75
CA SER A 554 -21.92 9.31 -5.37
C SER A 554 -21.64 9.79 -6.81
N PRO A 555 -20.46 10.38 -7.11
CA PRO A 555 -19.40 10.76 -6.18
C PRO A 555 -19.81 11.89 -5.21
N PRO A 556 -19.12 12.02 -4.05
CA PRO A 556 -19.32 13.17 -3.16
C PRO A 556 -18.85 14.47 -3.82
N PRO A 557 -19.48 15.64 -3.52
CA PRO A 557 -19.00 16.92 -3.99
C PRO A 557 -17.63 17.26 -3.37
N ASP A 558 -16.94 18.27 -3.90
CA ASP A 558 -15.61 18.66 -3.43
C ASP A 558 -15.60 18.97 -1.92
N TYR A 559 -16.65 19.61 -1.42
CA TYR A 559 -16.82 19.96 -0.02
C TYR A 559 -17.36 18.81 0.87
N ASN A 560 -17.59 17.62 0.37
CA ASN A 560 -18.15 16.44 1.05
C ASN A 560 -19.56 16.68 1.66
N PHE A 561 -19.68 17.61 2.60
CA PHE A 561 -20.91 17.89 3.36
C PHE A 561 -21.26 19.37 3.28
N ALA A 562 -22.40 19.70 2.66
CA ALA A 562 -22.96 21.05 2.69
C ALA A 562 -23.28 21.48 4.13
N PHE A 563 -23.87 20.55 4.90
CA PHE A 563 -24.14 20.69 6.33
C PHE A 563 -23.41 19.59 7.09
N THR A 564 -22.58 19.95 8.06
CA THR A 564 -21.93 18.96 8.94
C THR A 564 -22.99 18.31 9.83
N PRO A 565 -23.17 16.99 9.77
CA PRO A 565 -24.18 16.32 10.57
C PRO A 565 -23.82 16.27 12.05
N VAL A 566 -24.81 16.24 12.92
CA VAL A 566 -24.63 15.99 14.37
C VAL A 566 -24.81 14.49 14.63
N ILE A 567 -23.81 13.86 15.23
CA ILE A 567 -23.76 12.40 15.41
C ILE A 567 -24.26 11.99 16.79
N HIS A 568 -25.22 11.11 16.81
CA HIS A 568 -25.84 10.62 18.05
C HIS A 568 -25.41 9.17 18.40
N ALA A 569 -25.09 8.34 17.39
CA ALA A 569 -24.73 6.93 17.58
C ALA A 569 -23.51 6.53 16.75
N GLY A 570 -22.90 5.38 17.04
CA GLY A 570 -21.73 4.85 16.35
C GLY A 570 -22.00 4.48 14.87
N ASP A 571 -23.17 3.87 14.57
CA ASP A 571 -23.66 3.63 13.21
C ASP A 571 -24.37 4.89 12.70
N ALA A 572 -23.63 5.96 12.45
CA ALA A 572 -24.14 7.31 12.26
C ALA A 572 -25.22 7.41 11.18
N TRP A 573 -24.95 6.90 9.97
CA TRP A 573 -25.90 6.95 8.86
C TRP A 573 -27.13 6.06 9.10
N TRP A 574 -26.93 4.88 9.69
CA TRP A 574 -28.04 4.00 10.06
C TRP A 574 -28.97 4.67 11.09
N ASP A 575 -28.41 5.31 12.12
CA ASP A 575 -29.18 6.05 13.12
C ASP A 575 -29.94 7.23 12.50
N MET A 576 -29.28 7.99 11.61
CA MET A 576 -29.93 9.10 10.89
C MET A 576 -31.11 8.61 10.04
N LYS A 577 -30.95 7.51 9.27
CA LYS A 577 -32.06 6.92 8.49
C LYS A 577 -33.22 6.52 9.37
N ASN A 578 -32.98 5.85 10.49
CA ASN A 578 -34.01 5.39 11.41
C ASN A 578 -34.74 6.53 12.14
N ARG A 579 -34.11 7.68 12.33
CA ARG A 579 -34.73 8.89 12.86
C ARG A 579 -35.45 9.72 11.80
N GLY A 580 -35.52 9.24 10.57
CA GLY A 580 -36.19 9.93 9.48
C GLY A 580 -35.44 11.19 9.02
N TYR A 581 -34.08 11.14 9.02
CA TYR A 581 -33.25 12.23 8.55
C TYR A 581 -33.69 12.71 7.17
N LYS A 582 -33.94 13.99 7.08
CA LYS A 582 -34.18 14.70 5.82
C LYS A 582 -33.02 15.67 5.58
N ARG A 583 -32.44 15.60 4.41
CA ARG A 583 -31.38 16.53 4.01
C ARG A 583 -31.94 17.96 4.01
N PRO A 584 -31.27 18.93 4.67
CA PRO A 584 -31.68 20.32 4.60
C PRO A 584 -31.59 20.82 3.16
N LEU A 585 -32.62 21.54 2.69
CA LEU A 585 -32.67 22.14 1.34
C LEU A 585 -32.63 23.67 1.39
N LYS A 586 -32.37 24.26 2.56
CA LYS A 586 -32.31 25.71 2.78
C LYS A 586 -31.22 26.04 3.79
N GLY A 587 -30.73 27.28 3.74
CA GLY A 587 -29.73 27.77 4.71
C GLY A 587 -28.28 27.46 4.31
N TYR A 588 -28.04 27.25 3.01
CA TYR A 588 -26.68 27.10 2.48
C TYR A 588 -25.85 28.36 2.72
N ARG A 589 -24.55 28.15 2.92
CA ARG A 589 -23.57 29.21 3.16
C ARG A 589 -22.38 28.96 2.25
N ASP A 590 -21.59 30.00 2.04
CA ASP A 590 -20.30 29.86 1.36
C ASP A 590 -19.43 28.85 2.12
N ILE A 591 -18.79 27.97 1.36
CA ILE A 591 -17.92 26.93 1.93
C ILE A 591 -16.48 27.27 1.60
N HIS A 592 -15.68 27.43 2.65
CA HIS A 592 -14.25 27.65 2.55
C HIS A 592 -13.54 26.33 2.20
N MET A 593 -12.73 26.34 1.12
CA MET A 593 -11.98 25.19 0.59
C MET A 593 -10.53 25.58 0.27
N PRO A 594 -9.58 24.64 0.39
CA PRO A 594 -8.20 24.86 0.01
C PRO A 594 -8.04 24.93 -1.52
N SER A 595 -7.18 25.83 -2.00
CA SER A 595 -6.85 25.96 -3.42
C SER A 595 -5.81 24.93 -3.88
N ASN A 596 -5.96 24.45 -5.11
CA ASN A 596 -4.98 23.57 -5.77
C ASN A 596 -3.61 24.28 -5.88
N THR A 597 -2.53 23.49 -5.75
CA THR A 597 -1.16 24.01 -5.82
C THR A 597 -0.19 23.04 -6.51
N GLY A 598 0.64 23.58 -7.38
CA GLY A 598 1.71 22.81 -8.04
C GLY A 598 2.95 22.57 -7.17
N ALA A 599 3.02 23.18 -5.98
CA ALA A 599 4.22 23.11 -5.15
C ALA A 599 4.59 21.66 -4.75
N GLY A 600 3.60 20.83 -4.44
CA GLY A 600 3.84 19.42 -4.08
C GLY A 600 4.50 18.63 -5.23
N VAL A 601 3.98 18.77 -6.44
CA VAL A 601 4.54 18.13 -7.64
C VAL A 601 5.97 18.60 -7.91
N ILE A 602 6.19 19.91 -7.85
CA ILE A 602 7.49 20.52 -8.19
C ILE A 602 8.54 20.11 -7.16
N ILE A 603 8.24 20.21 -5.86
CA ILE A 603 9.18 19.82 -4.81
C ILE A 603 9.51 18.33 -4.92
N SER A 604 8.51 17.47 -5.12
CA SER A 604 8.73 16.03 -5.25
C SER A 604 9.49 15.67 -6.54
N GLY A 605 9.25 16.38 -7.64
CA GLY A 605 10.03 16.25 -8.87
C GLY A 605 11.50 16.63 -8.68
N LEU A 606 11.77 17.69 -7.92
CA LEU A 606 13.13 18.06 -7.55
C LEU A 606 13.78 17.03 -6.60
N CYS A 607 13.02 16.46 -5.66
CA CYS A 607 13.47 15.34 -4.82
C CYS A 607 13.76 14.08 -5.65
N LEU A 608 12.99 13.80 -6.70
CA LEU A 608 13.26 12.72 -7.65
C LEU A 608 14.62 12.95 -8.35
N VAL A 609 14.83 14.14 -8.90
CA VAL A 609 16.11 14.49 -9.55
C VAL A 609 17.26 14.38 -8.56
N MET A 610 17.09 14.89 -7.35
CA MET A 610 18.08 14.78 -6.27
C MET A 610 18.37 13.32 -5.94
N GLY A 611 17.35 12.49 -5.77
CA GLY A 611 17.51 11.07 -5.48
C GLY A 611 18.27 10.32 -6.58
N LEU A 612 17.92 10.54 -7.85
CA LEU A 612 18.65 9.96 -8.98
C LEU A 612 20.11 10.47 -9.06
N ALA A 613 20.34 11.77 -8.79
CA ALA A 613 21.68 12.32 -8.75
C ALA A 613 22.53 11.68 -7.63
N LEU A 614 21.93 11.43 -6.45
CA LEU A 614 22.59 10.76 -5.34
C LEU A 614 22.90 9.29 -5.68
N VAL A 615 21.97 8.56 -6.28
CA VAL A 615 22.19 7.17 -6.75
C VAL A 615 23.42 7.08 -7.65
N TRP A 616 23.61 8.05 -8.55
CA TRP A 616 24.67 8.07 -9.54
C TRP A 616 25.89 8.89 -9.11
N TYR A 617 25.95 9.38 -7.87
CA TYR A 617 27.06 10.19 -7.33
C TYR A 617 27.32 11.48 -8.13
N ILE A 618 26.26 12.07 -8.72
CA ILE A 618 26.31 13.35 -9.44
C ILE A 618 26.11 14.48 -8.43
N TRP A 619 27.17 14.79 -7.66
CA TRP A 619 27.11 15.64 -6.48
C TRP A 619 26.63 17.07 -6.77
N TRP A 620 27.07 17.66 -7.89
CA TRP A 620 26.65 19.01 -8.25
C TRP A 620 25.14 19.09 -8.52
N LEU A 621 24.59 18.08 -9.20
CA LEU A 621 23.15 18.02 -9.49
C LEU A 621 22.35 17.76 -8.22
N ALA A 622 22.83 16.92 -7.32
CA ALA A 622 22.21 16.70 -6.02
C ALA A 622 22.19 17.99 -5.19
N ALA A 623 23.29 18.74 -5.12
CA ALA A 623 23.36 20.02 -4.43
C ALA A 623 22.45 21.07 -5.06
N LEU A 624 22.44 21.19 -6.39
CA LEU A 624 21.57 22.11 -7.10
C LEU A 624 20.09 21.81 -6.87
N SER A 625 19.72 20.52 -6.96
CA SER A 625 18.34 20.08 -6.71
C SER A 625 17.92 20.33 -5.26
N PHE A 626 18.81 20.11 -4.28
CA PHE A 626 18.54 20.42 -2.88
C PHE A 626 18.30 21.92 -2.67
N VAL A 627 19.13 22.78 -3.25
CA VAL A 627 18.92 24.25 -3.20
C VAL A 627 17.60 24.63 -3.85
N ALA A 628 17.25 24.01 -4.99
CA ALA A 628 15.98 24.25 -5.65
C ALA A 628 14.79 23.79 -4.80
N VAL A 629 14.87 22.63 -4.11
CA VAL A 629 13.85 22.18 -3.14
C VAL A 629 13.65 23.23 -2.05
N LEU A 630 14.72 23.76 -1.46
CA LEU A 630 14.64 24.80 -0.44
C LEU A 630 14.02 26.07 -1.00
N ALA A 631 14.46 26.52 -2.19
CA ALA A 631 13.94 27.73 -2.82
C ALA A 631 12.44 27.64 -3.11
N VAL A 632 11.97 26.53 -3.68
CA VAL A 632 10.53 26.33 -3.96
C VAL A 632 9.74 26.20 -2.65
N SER A 633 10.25 25.49 -1.66
CA SER A 633 9.60 25.34 -0.35
C SER A 633 9.46 26.71 0.36
N ILE A 634 10.53 27.50 0.39
CA ILE A 634 10.51 28.86 0.96
C ILE A 634 9.56 29.74 0.14
N GLY A 635 9.66 29.74 -1.20
CA GLY A 635 8.76 30.48 -2.08
C GLY A 635 7.28 30.15 -1.85
N HIS A 636 6.98 28.87 -1.62
CA HIS A 636 5.62 28.43 -1.30
C HIS A 636 5.11 29.02 0.04
N THR A 637 5.98 29.29 1.01
CA THR A 637 5.53 29.92 2.28
C THR A 637 5.02 31.34 2.09
N PHE A 638 5.44 32.04 1.05
CA PHE A 638 4.97 33.39 0.68
C PHE A 638 3.71 33.40 -0.20
N ASN A 639 3.19 32.23 -0.58
CA ASN A 639 1.92 32.16 -1.27
C ASN A 639 0.77 32.29 -0.25
N TYR A 640 0.07 33.41 -0.27
CA TYR A 640 -1.09 33.67 0.61
C TYR A 640 -2.42 33.30 -0.03
N ASN A 641 -2.48 33.06 -1.35
CA ASN A 641 -3.67 32.59 -2.09
C ASN A 641 -3.81 31.06 -1.97
N ARG A 642 -4.17 30.58 -0.77
CA ARG A 642 -4.25 29.14 -0.48
C ARG A 642 -5.67 28.61 -0.37
N ASP A 643 -6.65 29.51 -0.41
CA ASP A 643 -8.04 29.19 -0.12
C ASP A 643 -8.97 29.88 -1.12
N TYR A 644 -10.15 29.28 -1.31
CA TYR A 644 -11.25 29.88 -2.06
C TYR A 644 -12.57 29.54 -1.37
N HIS A 645 -13.64 30.22 -1.76
CA HIS A 645 -14.97 29.94 -1.26
C HIS A 645 -15.86 29.44 -2.40
N ILE A 646 -16.56 28.33 -2.17
CA ILE A 646 -17.63 27.86 -3.04
C ILE A 646 -18.88 28.66 -2.63
N PRO A 647 -19.49 29.46 -3.55
CA PRO A 647 -20.64 30.29 -3.22
C PRO A 647 -21.86 29.47 -2.79
N ALA A 648 -22.66 29.97 -1.86
CA ALA A 648 -23.87 29.32 -1.36
C ALA A 648 -24.86 28.91 -2.47
N ASP A 649 -24.91 29.69 -3.56
CA ASP A 649 -25.77 29.37 -4.71
C ASP A 649 -25.28 28.14 -5.48
N GLU A 650 -23.97 27.97 -5.65
CA GLU A 650 -23.36 26.81 -6.28
C GLU A 650 -23.56 25.54 -5.41
N VAL A 651 -23.38 25.68 -4.10
CA VAL A 651 -23.68 24.60 -3.14
C VAL A 651 -25.13 24.18 -3.26
N ARG A 652 -26.07 25.16 -3.31
CA ARG A 652 -27.50 24.89 -3.46
C ARG A 652 -27.80 24.17 -4.78
N GLU A 653 -27.25 24.63 -5.89
CA GLU A 653 -27.46 24.00 -7.20
C GLU A 653 -27.04 22.53 -7.21
N THR A 654 -25.85 22.24 -6.64
CA THR A 654 -25.30 20.87 -6.50
C THR A 654 -26.21 19.97 -5.65
N GLU A 655 -26.64 20.46 -4.48
CA GLU A 655 -27.49 19.69 -3.56
C GLU A 655 -28.92 19.49 -4.13
N ASP A 656 -29.47 20.51 -4.78
CA ASP A 656 -30.78 20.42 -5.45
C ASP A 656 -30.75 19.46 -6.65
N ALA A 657 -29.65 19.43 -7.41
CA ALA A 657 -29.47 18.47 -8.51
C ALA A 657 -29.48 17.04 -7.98
N TYR A 658 -28.77 16.78 -6.87
CA TYR A 658 -28.80 15.47 -6.22
C TYR A 658 -30.19 15.11 -5.68
N ALA A 659 -30.87 16.04 -5.03
CA ALA A 659 -32.25 15.83 -4.53
C ALA A 659 -33.24 15.53 -5.65
N ARG A 660 -33.12 16.17 -6.83
CA ARG A 660 -33.93 15.85 -8.02
C ARG A 660 -33.64 14.44 -8.54
N ALA A 661 -32.35 14.04 -8.60
CA ALA A 661 -31.97 12.70 -9.04
C ALA A 661 -32.53 11.60 -8.13
N LEU A 662 -32.52 11.82 -6.80
CA LEU A 662 -33.15 10.89 -5.84
C LEU A 662 -34.65 10.74 -6.07
N LYS A 663 -35.38 11.83 -6.21
CA LYS A 663 -36.84 11.80 -6.46
C LYS A 663 -37.19 11.07 -7.76
N ALA A 664 -36.39 11.20 -8.79
CA ALA A 664 -36.60 10.54 -10.06
C ALA A 664 -36.44 9.00 -10.00
N THR A 665 -35.78 8.48 -8.94
CA THR A 665 -35.65 7.03 -8.72
C THR A 665 -36.72 6.45 -7.79
N GLU A 666 -37.45 7.30 -7.05
CA GLU A 666 -38.57 6.89 -6.19
C GLU A 666 -39.90 6.89 -6.94
N ALA A 667 -39.98 7.58 -8.09
CA ALA A 667 -41.13 7.63 -8.99
C ALA A 667 -41.06 6.50 -10.04
#